data_3f23837ead144a6021c340bbbdd0c89e
#
_entry.id   3f23837ead144a6021c340bbbdd0c89e
#
_cell.length_a   1.000
_cell.length_b   1.000
_cell.length_c   1.000
_cell.angle_alpha   90.00
_cell.angle_beta   90.00
_cell.angle_gamma   90.00
#
_symmetry.space_group_name_H-M   'P 1'
#
loop_
_entity.id
_entity.type
_entity.pdbx_description
1 polymer ?
#
loop_
_entity_poly.entity_id
_entity_poly.type
_entity_poly.pdbx_seq_one_letter_code
_entity_poly.pdbx_strand_id
1 'polypeptide(L)'
;MRARNVGIALVGLATHAASVVAQNANWPVYGGSDDHTHFTTLGQISPANVRKLKVAWTYDTHDAFAGSEMQSNPIVIDGVLYATTPKLQVFALDAASGKELWRFDPQNGAPASSRFRHRGVVVTGDRVIFNYRNRLYALDRHTGKTIRTFGDSGWVDLRVGLGRPVEGLSVSASSPGVVFEDMLIMGSTVPEALPSAPGDIRAFDVATGALRWSFHTIPHPGEFGYDTWPSETWKITGGVNAWSGVTLDAARAMVFVATGSASYDFYGGNRAGDNLFANSVIALDARTGKRIWHYQVIKHDLWDRDLPAAPVLVTVKRNGKAVDAVAQITKTGHVYVLDRMSGKPLFPVAERKVPAASLPGEHASPTQHFPLSPPPFARQQLTRNDLTTRTPSAHASALRQFKEYGTADPFEPPSLKGSIIYPGVDGGGEWGGPAFDPKSGLLYVNANEMAWLLKLVPRSDKSLYAANCASCHGDARQGSAMAPSLVDVGSRRTREQLMQVIREGTGRMPAFASALEGKAITDITNFLLTGHDASVAAGPDPFGVPYRNAYFDIFVDDEGYPAIKPPWGTLNAIDLNKGTIAWKIPFGEYPKLTAKGVRGTGTDSYGGPIVTANGLLIIAATTYDNTIRAFDKGTGKLLWSAALPAAGNATPSTYMVNGRQYIVIACGGGKNGAPSGGTYVAFALPE
;
A
#
# COMPACT_ATOMS: atom_id res chain seq x y z
N MET A 1 4.04 21.47 92.46
CA MET A 1 5.14 21.53 91.46
C MET A 1 5.09 20.26 90.66
N ARG A 2 4.62 20.32 89.41
CA ARG A 2 4.53 19.18 88.47
C ARG A 2 5.52 19.39 87.32
N ALA A 3 6.52 18.49 87.26
CA ALA A 3 7.46 18.46 86.12
C ALA A 3 6.83 17.92 84.87
N ARG A 4 6.98 18.61 83.70
CA ARG A 4 6.58 18.21 82.40
C ARG A 4 7.79 17.55 81.71
N ASN A 5 7.69 16.28 81.38
CA ASN A 5 8.61 15.58 80.49
C ASN A 5 8.27 15.93 79.02
N VAL A 6 9.25 16.45 78.30
CA VAL A 6 9.18 16.67 76.84
C VAL A 6 9.84 15.44 76.17
N GLY A 7 9.03 14.63 75.49
CA GLY A 7 9.50 13.54 74.64
C GLY A 7 9.83 14.03 73.24
N ILE A 8 11.06 13.84 72.79
CA ILE A 8 11.52 14.10 71.44
C ILE A 8 11.21 12.86 70.61
N ALA A 9 10.28 12.97 69.64
CA ALA A 9 10.01 11.94 68.68
C ALA A 9 10.99 12.10 67.49
N LEU A 10 11.88 11.13 67.32
CA LEU A 10 12.66 10.97 66.07
C LEU A 10 11.75 10.46 64.97
N VAL A 11 11.49 11.28 63.95
CA VAL A 11 10.83 10.86 62.69
C VAL A 11 11.91 10.29 61.76
N GLY A 12 11.96 8.96 61.68
CA GLY A 12 12.78 8.28 60.68
C GLY A 12 12.20 8.47 59.27
N LEU A 13 12.90 9.21 58.38
CA LEU A 13 12.61 9.26 56.94
C LEU A 13 12.98 7.90 56.33
N ALA A 14 11.97 7.04 56.10
CA ALA A 14 12.10 5.88 55.24
C ALA A 14 12.08 6.37 53.78
N THR A 15 13.24 6.41 53.13
CA THR A 15 13.35 6.57 51.65
C THR A 15 12.82 5.33 50.99
N HIS A 16 11.57 5.38 50.52
CA HIS A 16 11.06 4.39 49.60
C HIS A 16 11.75 4.60 48.25
N ALA A 17 12.74 3.77 47.93
CA ALA A 17 13.18 3.58 46.55
C ALA A 17 12.02 2.96 45.81
N ALA A 18 11.24 3.78 45.08
CA ALA A 18 10.28 3.28 44.11
C ALA A 18 11.08 2.52 43.06
N SER A 19 11.00 1.20 43.07
CA SER A 19 11.43 0.38 41.95
C SER A 19 10.63 0.85 40.74
N VAL A 20 11.32 1.50 39.80
CA VAL A 20 10.76 1.85 38.51
C VAL A 20 10.51 0.50 37.84
N VAL A 21 9.26 0.03 37.87
CA VAL A 21 8.83 -1.09 37.04
C VAL A 21 9.09 -0.66 35.60
N ALA A 22 9.98 -1.37 34.93
CA ALA A 22 10.32 -1.10 33.55
C ALA A 22 9.03 -1.14 32.73
N GLN A 23 8.60 0.01 32.20
CA GLN A 23 7.35 0.13 31.44
C GLN A 23 7.55 -0.55 30.09
N ASN A 24 6.77 -1.59 29.79
CA ASN A 24 6.60 -2.11 28.46
C ASN A 24 5.50 -1.29 27.76
N ALA A 25 5.69 -1.00 26.46
CA ALA A 25 4.67 -0.40 25.62
C ALA A 25 4.63 -1.11 24.27
N ASN A 26 3.44 -1.46 23.89
CA ASN A 26 3.17 -2.27 22.71
C ASN A 26 3.02 -1.42 21.43
N TRP A 27 3.17 -2.08 20.28
CA TRP A 27 2.71 -1.66 18.97
C TRP A 27 1.73 -2.74 18.47
N PRO A 28 0.47 -2.72 18.98
CA PRO A 28 -0.34 -3.93 19.03
C PRO A 28 -1.08 -4.26 17.73
N VAL A 29 -1.24 -3.29 16.84
CA VAL A 29 -1.97 -3.44 15.56
C VAL A 29 -1.21 -2.79 14.42
N TYR A 30 -1.56 -3.11 13.21
CA TYR A 30 -1.07 -2.45 12.01
C TYR A 30 -1.32 -0.93 12.09
N GLY A 31 -0.27 -0.14 11.87
CA GLY A 31 -0.34 1.30 12.05
C GLY A 31 -0.27 1.78 13.51
N GLY A 32 -0.09 0.87 14.48
CA GLY A 32 0.16 1.17 15.91
C GLY A 32 -1.08 1.29 16.77
N SER A 33 -2.21 1.69 16.20
CA SER A 33 -3.49 1.85 16.88
C SER A 33 -4.66 1.66 15.90
N ASP A 34 -5.83 1.33 16.41
CA ASP A 34 -7.04 1.08 15.62
C ASP A 34 -7.47 2.29 14.78
N ASP A 35 -7.09 3.49 15.18
CA ASP A 35 -7.36 4.75 14.49
C ASP A 35 -6.38 5.08 13.34
N HIS A 36 -5.38 4.22 13.12
CA HIS A 36 -4.33 4.35 12.10
C HIS A 36 -3.57 5.68 12.12
N THR A 37 -3.41 6.30 13.30
CA THR A 37 -2.72 7.59 13.41
C THR A 37 -1.21 7.50 13.27
N HIS A 38 -0.61 6.30 13.34
CA HIS A 38 0.84 6.09 13.36
C HIS A 38 1.54 6.96 14.42
N PHE A 39 0.83 7.22 15.51
CA PHE A 39 1.26 8.11 16.59
C PHE A 39 1.68 7.30 17.81
N THR A 40 2.71 7.78 18.49
CA THR A 40 3.13 7.23 19.77
C THR A 40 3.36 8.29 20.83
N THR A 41 3.00 7.98 22.07
CA THR A 41 3.32 8.80 23.26
C THR A 41 4.70 8.49 23.82
N LEU A 42 5.40 7.47 23.33
CA LEU A 42 6.75 7.14 23.75
C LEU A 42 7.70 8.31 23.51
N GLY A 43 8.47 8.66 24.51
CA GLY A 43 9.26 9.87 24.53
C GLY A 43 10.72 9.70 24.94
N GLN A 44 11.22 8.47 25.15
CA GLN A 44 12.63 8.26 25.49
C GLN A 44 13.56 8.70 24.35
N ILE A 45 13.17 8.39 23.10
CA ILE A 45 13.84 8.91 21.91
C ILE A 45 13.22 10.27 21.57
N SER A 46 14.03 11.33 21.50
CA SER A 46 13.61 12.73 21.38
C SER A 46 14.52 13.51 20.43
N PRO A 47 14.14 14.71 19.97
CA PRO A 47 15.02 15.58 19.18
C PRO A 47 16.38 15.85 19.84
N ALA A 48 16.46 15.84 21.16
CA ALA A 48 17.70 16.10 21.89
C ALA A 48 18.69 14.93 21.85
N ASN A 49 18.22 13.69 21.68
CA ASN A 49 19.06 12.49 21.76
C ASN A 49 19.00 11.56 20.55
N VAL A 50 18.13 11.81 19.58
CA VAL A 50 17.94 10.97 18.39
C VAL A 50 19.25 10.69 17.62
N ARG A 51 20.21 11.64 17.65
CA ARG A 51 21.54 11.48 17.03
C ARG A 51 22.39 10.39 17.69
N LYS A 52 22.03 9.94 18.88
CA LYS A 52 22.72 8.87 19.62
C LYS A 52 22.18 7.47 19.27
N LEU A 53 21.12 7.37 18.45
CA LEU A 53 20.57 6.09 18.05
C LEU A 53 21.62 5.24 17.36
N LYS A 54 21.63 3.96 17.72
CA LYS A 54 22.46 2.91 17.15
C LYS A 54 21.59 1.68 16.84
N VAL A 55 22.08 0.83 15.96
CA VAL A 55 21.49 -0.49 15.76
C VAL A 55 21.59 -1.27 17.07
N ALA A 56 20.44 -1.67 17.62
CA ALA A 56 20.34 -2.51 18.79
C ALA A 56 20.46 -3.97 18.44
N TRP A 57 19.75 -4.39 17.37
CA TRP A 57 19.82 -5.74 16.83
C TRP A 57 19.42 -5.74 15.34
N THR A 58 19.82 -6.79 14.64
CA THR A 58 19.38 -7.11 13.28
C THR A 58 18.90 -8.53 13.23
N TYR A 59 17.92 -8.80 12.38
CA TYR A 59 17.45 -10.16 12.14
C TYR A 59 17.28 -10.37 10.63
N ASP A 60 18.09 -11.28 10.06
CA ASP A 60 17.99 -11.68 8.66
C ASP A 60 17.06 -12.90 8.53
N THR A 61 16.06 -12.80 7.70
CA THR A 61 15.11 -13.89 7.45
C THR A 61 15.71 -15.04 6.62
N HIS A 62 16.81 -14.79 5.91
CA HIS A 62 17.52 -15.73 5.02
C HIS A 62 16.65 -16.30 3.89
N ASP A 63 15.57 -15.59 3.49
CA ASP A 63 14.68 -16.07 2.43
C ASP A 63 14.34 -15.03 1.36
N ALA A 64 15.11 -13.94 1.28
CA ALA A 64 15.02 -12.99 0.18
C ALA A 64 15.34 -13.67 -1.16
N PHE A 65 14.63 -13.28 -2.21
CA PHE A 65 14.85 -13.74 -3.58
C PHE A 65 14.75 -12.57 -4.56
N ALA A 66 15.21 -12.75 -5.79
CA ALA A 66 15.26 -11.69 -6.78
C ALA A 66 13.89 -11.06 -7.02
N GLY A 67 13.76 -9.77 -6.70
CA GLY A 67 12.54 -8.98 -6.79
C GLY A 67 11.54 -9.21 -5.65
N SER A 68 11.89 -9.93 -4.59
CA SER A 68 11.07 -9.97 -3.38
C SER A 68 11.03 -8.61 -2.69
N GLU A 69 9.92 -8.31 -2.03
CA GLU A 69 9.68 -7.10 -1.25
C GLU A 69 9.27 -7.47 0.17
N MET A 70 9.51 -6.57 1.13
CA MET A 70 8.90 -6.63 2.46
C MET A 70 8.18 -5.31 2.73
N GLN A 71 6.90 -5.40 3.08
CA GLN A 71 6.06 -4.27 3.45
C GLN A 71 5.56 -4.39 4.90
N SER A 72 6.08 -5.37 5.66
CA SER A 72 5.60 -5.72 6.99
C SER A 72 5.84 -4.57 7.99
N ASN A 73 4.77 -4.13 8.64
CA ASN A 73 4.79 -3.30 9.83
C ASN A 73 4.75 -4.25 11.04
N PRO A 74 5.87 -4.45 11.76
CA PRO A 74 5.93 -5.41 12.86
C PRO A 74 4.95 -5.08 13.98
N ILE A 75 4.26 -6.09 14.49
CA ILE A 75 3.42 -6.00 15.68
C ILE A 75 4.25 -6.39 16.89
N VAL A 76 4.17 -5.62 17.98
CA VAL A 76 4.88 -5.92 19.22
C VAL A 76 3.89 -5.96 20.38
N ILE A 77 3.79 -7.10 21.04
CA ILE A 77 2.92 -7.33 22.20
C ILE A 77 3.70 -8.08 23.25
N ASP A 78 3.71 -7.58 24.48
CA ASP A 78 4.30 -8.21 25.66
C ASP A 78 5.78 -8.62 25.45
N GLY A 79 6.54 -7.79 24.74
CA GLY A 79 7.95 -8.03 24.47
C GLY A 79 8.23 -9.03 23.35
N VAL A 80 7.21 -9.48 22.61
CA VAL A 80 7.34 -10.35 21.44
C VAL A 80 6.98 -9.60 20.18
N LEU A 81 7.85 -9.64 19.18
CA LEU A 81 7.65 -9.07 17.86
C LEU A 81 7.17 -10.14 16.88
N TYR A 82 6.08 -9.85 16.16
CA TYR A 82 5.51 -10.72 15.13
C TYR A 82 5.57 -10.02 13.77
N ALA A 83 6.04 -10.73 12.74
CA ALA A 83 6.17 -10.18 11.40
C ALA A 83 6.21 -11.28 10.32
N THR A 84 6.39 -10.88 9.05
CA THR A 84 6.46 -11.81 7.92
C THR A 84 7.77 -11.66 7.16
N THR A 85 8.24 -12.75 6.55
CA THR A 85 9.43 -12.79 5.69
C THR A 85 9.07 -12.46 4.22
N PRO A 86 10.06 -12.26 3.32
CA PRO A 86 9.82 -12.12 1.88
C PRO A 86 9.01 -13.26 1.25
N LYS A 87 9.13 -14.49 1.76
CA LYS A 87 8.34 -15.67 1.31
C LYS A 87 7.03 -15.84 2.06
N LEU A 88 6.62 -14.84 2.86
CA LEU A 88 5.42 -14.87 3.70
C LEU A 88 5.40 -15.97 4.77
N GLN A 89 6.55 -16.39 5.26
CA GLN A 89 6.62 -17.11 6.52
C GLN A 89 6.30 -16.13 7.66
N VAL A 90 5.62 -16.60 8.69
CA VAL A 90 5.36 -15.82 9.90
C VAL A 90 6.36 -16.21 10.97
N PHE A 91 6.89 -15.25 11.70
CA PHE A 91 7.84 -15.53 12.79
C PHE A 91 7.56 -14.65 14.01
N ALA A 92 8.05 -15.11 15.16
CA ALA A 92 8.10 -14.33 16.39
C ALA A 92 9.54 -14.16 16.87
N LEU A 93 9.88 -12.95 17.32
CA LEU A 93 11.17 -12.64 17.93
C LEU A 93 10.98 -12.15 19.36
N ASP A 94 11.97 -12.37 20.20
CA ASP A 94 12.18 -11.56 21.39
C ASP A 94 12.48 -10.12 20.95
N ALA A 95 11.63 -9.19 21.31
CA ALA A 95 11.68 -7.83 20.79
C ALA A 95 12.84 -6.98 21.34
N ALA A 96 13.48 -7.41 22.45
CA ALA A 96 14.65 -6.74 23.01
C ALA A 96 15.95 -7.15 22.32
N SER A 97 16.06 -8.41 21.87
CA SER A 97 17.29 -8.98 21.34
C SER A 97 17.26 -9.35 19.86
N GLY A 98 16.07 -9.44 19.24
CA GLY A 98 15.90 -9.92 17.88
C GLY A 98 16.08 -11.45 17.72
N LYS A 99 16.14 -12.21 18.84
CA LYS A 99 16.26 -13.67 18.82
C LYS A 99 14.95 -14.30 18.36
N GLU A 100 15.03 -15.21 17.36
CA GLU A 100 13.86 -15.96 16.90
C GLU A 100 13.35 -16.92 18.00
N LEU A 101 12.04 -16.86 18.24
CA LEU A 101 11.33 -17.72 19.17
C LEU A 101 10.67 -18.89 18.43
N TRP A 102 10.03 -18.60 17.30
CA TRP A 102 9.42 -19.58 16.42
C TRP A 102 9.22 -19.00 15.01
N ARG A 103 9.05 -19.91 14.05
CA ARG A 103 8.72 -19.60 12.65
C ARG A 103 7.71 -20.60 12.12
N PHE A 104 6.77 -20.13 11.32
CA PHE A 104 5.78 -20.93 10.59
C PHE A 104 5.94 -20.71 9.09
N ASP A 105 6.05 -21.79 8.32
CA ASP A 105 6.14 -21.78 6.87
C ASP A 105 4.84 -22.33 6.25
N PRO A 106 3.96 -21.50 5.65
CA PRO A 106 2.73 -21.96 5.02
C PRO A 106 2.97 -22.76 3.73
N GLN A 107 4.20 -22.76 3.20
CA GLN A 107 4.58 -23.42 1.96
C GLN A 107 5.21 -24.81 2.21
N ASN A 108 5.52 -25.17 3.45
CA ASN A 108 6.24 -26.40 3.81
C ASN A 108 7.54 -26.61 2.98
N GLY A 109 8.31 -25.55 2.80
CA GLY A 109 9.58 -25.57 2.06
C GLY A 109 9.45 -25.52 0.53
N ALA A 110 8.26 -25.44 -0.03
CA ALA A 110 8.11 -25.29 -1.47
C ALA A 110 8.73 -23.97 -1.98
N PRO A 111 9.30 -23.94 -3.18
CA PRO A 111 9.84 -22.71 -3.76
C PRO A 111 8.79 -21.60 -3.82
N ALA A 112 9.21 -20.36 -3.55
CA ALA A 112 8.35 -19.21 -3.73
C ALA A 112 7.97 -19.08 -5.21
N SER A 113 6.68 -19.18 -5.52
CA SER A 113 6.17 -19.16 -6.90
C SER A 113 5.71 -17.78 -7.36
N SER A 114 5.65 -16.79 -6.47
CA SER A 114 5.17 -15.45 -6.80
C SER A 114 5.58 -14.43 -5.74
N ARG A 115 5.55 -13.15 -6.14
CA ARG A 115 5.77 -12.01 -5.27
C ARG A 115 4.46 -11.68 -4.58
N PHE A 116 4.32 -12.09 -3.35
CA PHE A 116 3.22 -11.62 -2.52
C PHE A 116 3.69 -10.45 -1.65
N ARG A 117 2.83 -9.48 -1.47
CA ARG A 117 3.04 -8.36 -0.57
C ARG A 117 2.18 -8.56 0.67
N HIS A 118 2.77 -8.36 1.82
CA HIS A 118 2.07 -8.49 3.09
C HIS A 118 2.55 -7.43 4.09
N ARG A 119 1.61 -6.73 4.73
CA ARG A 119 1.91 -5.60 5.60
C ARG A 119 1.92 -5.93 7.07
N GLY A 120 1.65 -7.16 7.44
CA GLY A 120 1.73 -7.61 8.83
C GLY A 120 0.70 -8.66 9.18
N VAL A 121 0.60 -8.95 10.45
CA VAL A 121 -0.28 -9.98 11.02
C VAL A 121 -1.25 -9.32 12.00
N VAL A 122 -2.31 -10.02 12.37
CA VAL A 122 -3.20 -9.67 13.48
C VAL A 122 -2.84 -10.54 14.67
N VAL A 123 -2.65 -9.92 15.85
CA VAL A 123 -2.43 -10.65 17.10
C VAL A 123 -3.60 -10.34 18.03
N THR A 124 -4.32 -11.38 18.46
CA THR A 124 -5.48 -11.24 19.34
C THR A 124 -5.60 -12.44 20.28
N GLY A 125 -5.71 -12.18 21.58
CA GLY A 125 -5.65 -13.26 22.59
C GLY A 125 -4.40 -14.11 22.40
N ASP A 126 -4.56 -15.42 22.31
CA ASP A 126 -3.46 -16.38 22.08
C ASP A 126 -3.26 -16.72 20.60
N ARG A 127 -3.68 -15.85 19.68
CA ARG A 127 -3.69 -16.11 18.24
C ARG A 127 -2.85 -15.10 17.47
N VAL A 128 -2.16 -15.61 16.43
CA VAL A 128 -1.64 -14.83 15.32
C VAL A 128 -2.45 -15.22 14.08
N ILE A 129 -3.16 -14.26 13.50
CA ILE A 129 -3.97 -14.49 12.28
C ILE A 129 -3.29 -13.79 11.11
N PHE A 130 -3.11 -14.52 10.02
CA PHE A 130 -2.51 -13.98 8.79
C PHE A 130 -3.02 -14.76 7.58
N ASN A 131 -2.85 -14.18 6.39
CA ASN A 131 -3.20 -14.89 5.17
C ASN A 131 -1.96 -15.24 4.34
N TYR A 132 -2.03 -16.39 3.70
CA TYR A 132 -1.15 -16.79 2.62
C TYR A 132 -1.98 -17.21 1.42
N ARG A 133 -1.84 -16.49 0.30
CA ARG A 133 -2.73 -16.64 -0.86
C ARG A 133 -4.20 -16.53 -0.44
N ASN A 134 -5.03 -17.49 -0.85
CA ASN A 134 -6.46 -17.56 -0.49
C ASN A 134 -6.75 -18.20 0.88
N ARG A 135 -5.73 -18.49 1.69
CA ARG A 135 -5.91 -19.13 3.00
C ARG A 135 -5.67 -18.14 4.13
N LEU A 136 -6.64 -18.01 5.03
CA LEU A 136 -6.52 -17.28 6.29
C LEU A 136 -6.20 -18.29 7.39
N TYR A 137 -5.02 -18.17 8.01
CA TYR A 137 -4.53 -19.06 9.06
C TYR A 137 -4.71 -18.45 10.44
N ALA A 138 -4.92 -19.32 11.45
CA ALA A 138 -4.73 -18.97 12.85
C ALA A 138 -3.63 -19.84 13.48
N LEU A 139 -2.63 -19.19 14.07
CA LEU A 139 -1.53 -19.81 14.77
C LEU A 139 -1.61 -19.50 16.26
N ASP A 140 -1.17 -20.43 17.09
CA ASP A 140 -0.89 -20.18 18.50
C ASP A 140 0.29 -19.22 18.62
N ARG A 141 0.09 -18.08 19.31
CA ARG A 141 1.09 -17.00 19.35
C ARG A 141 2.38 -17.36 20.06
N HIS A 142 2.36 -18.36 20.95
CA HIS A 142 3.51 -18.76 21.73
C HIS A 142 4.37 -19.81 21.03
N THR A 143 3.75 -20.63 20.17
CA THR A 143 4.43 -21.80 19.55
C THR A 143 4.50 -21.74 18.03
N GLY A 144 3.75 -20.83 17.38
CA GLY A 144 3.63 -20.77 15.91
C GLY A 144 2.89 -21.95 15.28
N LYS A 145 2.31 -22.85 16.05
CA LYS A 145 1.55 -24.00 15.53
C LYS A 145 0.14 -23.58 15.11
N THR A 146 -0.38 -24.22 14.05
CA THR A 146 -1.75 -24.00 13.60
C THR A 146 -2.78 -24.40 14.65
N ILE A 147 -3.78 -23.55 14.87
CA ILE A 147 -4.92 -23.81 15.76
C ILE A 147 -5.95 -24.61 14.97
N ARG A 148 -5.98 -25.93 15.14
CA ARG A 148 -6.77 -26.87 14.32
C ARG A 148 -8.28 -26.66 14.38
N THR A 149 -8.80 -25.99 15.39
CA THR A 149 -10.22 -25.63 15.54
C THR A 149 -10.65 -24.44 14.72
N PHE A 150 -9.69 -23.74 14.06
CA PHE A 150 -9.96 -22.63 13.18
C PHE A 150 -10.15 -23.14 11.75
N GLY A 151 -11.36 -22.99 11.19
CA GLY A 151 -11.72 -23.45 9.86
C GLY A 151 -11.45 -24.94 9.63
N ASP A 152 -10.89 -25.25 8.47
CA ASP A 152 -10.44 -26.61 8.14
C ASP A 152 -8.98 -26.80 8.57
N SER A 153 -8.80 -27.46 9.72
CA SER A 153 -7.48 -27.83 10.23
C SER A 153 -6.50 -26.66 10.41
N GLY A 154 -6.99 -25.47 10.72
CA GLY A 154 -6.19 -24.29 11.06
C GLY A 154 -6.23 -23.16 10.03
N TRP A 155 -7.10 -23.25 9.02
CA TRP A 155 -7.28 -22.20 8.02
C TRP A 155 -8.69 -22.18 7.40
N VAL A 156 -9.07 -21.05 6.82
CA VAL A 156 -10.30 -20.90 6.02
C VAL A 156 -9.95 -20.42 4.61
N ASP A 157 -10.75 -20.82 3.60
CA ASP A 157 -10.60 -20.37 2.22
C ASP A 157 -11.30 -19.02 2.04
N LEU A 158 -10.55 -17.98 1.73
CA LEU A 158 -11.07 -16.62 1.49
C LEU A 158 -11.98 -16.52 0.25
N ARG A 159 -12.05 -17.54 -0.59
CA ARG A 159 -12.94 -17.56 -1.75
C ARG A 159 -14.36 -17.99 -1.39
N VAL A 160 -14.53 -18.64 -0.24
CA VAL A 160 -15.86 -19.06 0.23
C VAL A 160 -16.69 -17.83 0.62
N GLY A 161 -17.96 -17.82 0.24
CA GLY A 161 -18.91 -16.76 0.58
C GLY A 161 -18.90 -15.53 -0.33
N LEU A 162 -18.26 -15.60 -1.52
CA LEU A 162 -18.24 -14.50 -2.50
C LEU A 162 -19.53 -14.38 -3.35
N GLY A 163 -20.53 -15.21 -3.14
CA GLY A 163 -21.82 -15.14 -3.83
C GLY A 163 -21.79 -15.56 -5.32
N ARG A 164 -20.64 -16.09 -5.82
CA ARG A 164 -20.48 -16.54 -7.19
C ARG A 164 -19.47 -17.70 -7.31
N PRO A 165 -19.39 -18.42 -8.45
CA PRO A 165 -18.37 -19.47 -8.68
C PRO A 165 -16.96 -18.95 -8.41
N VAL A 166 -16.13 -19.77 -7.77
CA VAL A 166 -14.79 -19.37 -7.27
C VAL A 166 -13.64 -19.95 -8.08
N GLU A 167 -13.96 -20.82 -9.06
CA GLU A 167 -12.96 -21.46 -9.92
C GLU A 167 -12.20 -20.39 -10.71
N GLY A 168 -10.88 -20.46 -10.66
CA GLY A 168 -9.99 -19.48 -11.30
C GLY A 168 -9.91 -18.11 -10.61
N LEU A 169 -10.67 -17.85 -9.53
CA LEU A 169 -10.56 -16.61 -8.79
C LEU A 169 -9.41 -16.66 -7.78
N SER A 170 -8.71 -15.55 -7.66
CA SER A 170 -7.69 -15.32 -6.64
C SER A 170 -8.18 -14.26 -5.64
N VAL A 171 -8.10 -14.59 -4.34
CA VAL A 171 -8.41 -13.67 -3.25
C VAL A 171 -7.33 -13.82 -2.19
N SER A 172 -6.71 -12.71 -1.83
CA SER A 172 -5.72 -12.65 -0.76
C SER A 172 -5.98 -11.41 0.10
N ALA A 173 -5.10 -11.09 1.03
CA ALA A 173 -5.09 -9.80 1.70
C ALA A 173 -3.64 -9.32 1.85
N SER A 174 -3.34 -8.13 1.37
CA SER A 174 -2.02 -7.52 1.55
C SER A 174 -1.89 -6.76 2.87
N SER A 175 -3.00 -6.33 3.46
CA SER A 175 -3.03 -5.67 4.76
C SER A 175 -3.81 -6.49 5.78
N PRO A 176 -3.39 -6.51 7.04
CA PRO A 176 -4.15 -7.15 8.11
C PRO A 176 -5.47 -6.42 8.35
N GLY A 177 -6.45 -7.14 8.88
CA GLY A 177 -7.71 -6.58 9.35
C GLY A 177 -7.59 -5.98 10.76
N VAL A 178 -8.74 -5.59 11.31
CA VAL A 178 -8.89 -5.16 12.70
C VAL A 178 -9.79 -6.13 13.45
N VAL A 179 -9.60 -6.23 14.76
CA VAL A 179 -10.43 -7.08 15.60
C VAL A 179 -11.41 -6.21 16.39
N PHE A 180 -12.69 -6.52 16.24
CA PHE A 180 -13.74 -5.91 17.03
C PHE A 180 -14.55 -7.01 17.73
N GLU A 181 -14.56 -6.97 19.07
CA GLU A 181 -15.14 -8.04 19.90
C GLU A 181 -14.53 -9.41 19.54
N ASP A 182 -15.31 -10.35 19.01
CA ASP A 182 -14.88 -11.69 18.58
C ASP A 182 -14.72 -11.82 17.06
N MET A 183 -14.68 -10.72 16.32
CA MET A 183 -14.62 -10.71 14.85
C MET A 183 -13.36 -10.06 14.31
N LEU A 184 -12.73 -10.72 13.35
CA LEU A 184 -11.72 -10.14 12.46
C LEU A 184 -12.42 -9.53 11.25
N ILE A 185 -12.36 -8.22 11.11
CA ILE A 185 -12.93 -7.48 9.98
C ILE A 185 -11.79 -7.13 9.02
N MET A 186 -11.92 -7.52 7.75
CA MET A 186 -10.85 -7.33 6.77
C MET A 186 -11.38 -7.08 5.36
N GLY A 187 -10.58 -6.39 4.57
CA GLY A 187 -10.72 -6.31 3.13
C GLY A 187 -9.96 -7.42 2.41
N SER A 188 -9.72 -7.23 1.13
CA SER A 188 -9.03 -8.20 0.29
C SER A 188 -8.12 -7.54 -0.74
N THR A 189 -7.25 -8.34 -1.33
CA THR A 189 -6.49 -8.02 -2.55
C THR A 189 -6.91 -9.01 -3.62
N VAL A 190 -7.38 -8.49 -4.74
CA VAL A 190 -7.90 -9.27 -5.87
C VAL A 190 -7.22 -8.82 -7.17
N PRO A 191 -7.25 -9.60 -8.26
CA PRO A 191 -6.66 -9.21 -9.54
C PRO A 191 -7.32 -7.95 -10.13
N GLU A 192 -6.51 -7.10 -10.75
CA GLU A 192 -6.94 -5.93 -11.52
C GLU A 192 -7.42 -6.32 -12.94
N ALA A 193 -7.04 -7.51 -13.40
CA ALA A 193 -7.48 -8.07 -14.68
C ALA A 193 -8.65 -9.04 -14.48
N LEU A 194 -9.53 -9.15 -15.50
CA LEU A 194 -10.66 -10.08 -15.49
C LEU A 194 -10.24 -11.50 -15.93
N PRO A 195 -10.82 -12.56 -15.32
CA PRO A 195 -11.84 -12.52 -14.26
C PRO A 195 -11.24 -12.09 -12.91
N SER A 196 -11.95 -11.26 -12.17
CA SER A 196 -11.52 -10.78 -10.85
C SER A 196 -12.59 -11.08 -9.80
N ALA A 197 -12.15 -11.40 -8.58
CA ALA A 197 -13.06 -11.56 -7.45
C ALA A 197 -13.63 -10.20 -6.99
N PRO A 198 -14.84 -10.15 -6.38
CA PRO A 198 -15.32 -8.96 -5.72
C PRO A 198 -14.45 -8.66 -4.49
N GLY A 199 -14.27 -7.37 -4.21
CA GLY A 199 -13.45 -6.90 -3.11
C GLY A 199 -14.18 -6.80 -1.77
N ASP A 200 -15.15 -7.65 -1.50
CA ASP A 200 -16.04 -7.59 -0.35
C ASP A 200 -15.32 -7.40 0.98
N ILE A 201 -15.92 -6.58 1.85
CA ILE A 201 -15.47 -6.43 3.24
C ILE A 201 -16.15 -7.49 4.07
N ARG A 202 -15.36 -8.27 4.81
CA ARG A 202 -15.88 -9.45 5.51
C ARG A 202 -15.40 -9.51 6.96
N ALA A 203 -16.28 -10.02 7.82
CA ALA A 203 -15.94 -10.34 9.20
C ALA A 203 -15.92 -11.85 9.41
N PHE A 204 -14.88 -12.33 10.05
CA PHE A 204 -14.70 -13.72 10.42
C PHE A 204 -14.61 -13.84 11.93
N ASP A 205 -15.23 -14.87 12.48
CA ASP A 205 -15.08 -15.23 13.88
C ASP A 205 -13.62 -15.58 14.22
N VAL A 206 -13.02 -14.92 15.20
CA VAL A 206 -11.60 -15.12 15.53
C VAL A 206 -11.28 -16.48 16.12
N ALA A 207 -12.27 -17.16 16.72
CA ALA A 207 -12.09 -18.47 17.33
C ALA A 207 -12.22 -19.60 16.31
N THR A 208 -13.19 -19.49 15.39
CA THR A 208 -13.58 -20.57 14.48
C THR A 208 -13.27 -20.30 13.02
N GLY A 209 -13.05 -19.05 12.63
CA GLY A 209 -12.88 -18.66 11.22
C GLY A 209 -14.21 -18.60 10.44
N ALA A 210 -15.34 -18.80 11.08
CA ALA A 210 -16.64 -18.74 10.41
C ALA A 210 -16.94 -17.32 9.90
N LEU A 211 -17.47 -17.20 8.68
CA LEU A 211 -17.93 -15.93 8.13
C LEU A 211 -19.15 -15.45 8.92
N ARG A 212 -19.09 -14.25 9.49
CA ARG A 212 -20.15 -13.63 10.32
C ARG A 212 -21.03 -12.68 9.50
N TRP A 213 -20.40 -11.84 8.67
CA TRP A 213 -21.07 -10.95 7.73
C TRP A 213 -20.18 -10.61 6.55
N SER A 214 -20.80 -10.19 5.43
CA SER A 214 -20.16 -9.65 4.24
C SER A 214 -20.87 -8.38 3.80
N PHE A 215 -20.10 -7.37 3.40
CA PHE A 215 -20.58 -6.19 2.70
C PHE A 215 -20.10 -6.27 1.25
N HIS A 216 -21.04 -6.33 0.31
CA HIS A 216 -20.74 -6.38 -1.12
C HIS A 216 -20.28 -5.01 -1.61
N THR A 217 -19.04 -4.92 -2.02
CA THR A 217 -18.46 -3.67 -2.57
C THR A 217 -18.91 -3.43 -4.02
N ILE A 218 -19.33 -4.48 -4.72
CA ILE A 218 -20.10 -4.43 -5.97
C ILE A 218 -21.50 -4.88 -5.63
N PRO A 219 -22.49 -3.96 -5.57
CA PRO A 219 -23.82 -4.27 -5.07
C PRO A 219 -24.56 -5.32 -5.90
N HIS A 220 -25.28 -6.21 -5.22
CA HIS A 220 -26.17 -7.21 -5.82
C HIS A 220 -27.56 -6.63 -6.07
N PRO A 221 -28.44 -7.31 -6.86
CA PRO A 221 -29.80 -6.87 -7.10
C PRO A 221 -30.57 -6.57 -5.81
N GLY A 222 -31.15 -5.36 -5.72
CA GLY A 222 -31.88 -4.88 -4.56
C GLY A 222 -31.02 -4.18 -3.51
N GLU A 223 -29.70 -4.21 -3.61
CA GLU A 223 -28.80 -3.46 -2.72
C GLU A 223 -28.61 -2.02 -3.20
N PHE A 224 -28.31 -1.13 -2.27
CA PHE A 224 -28.02 0.27 -2.56
C PHE A 224 -26.78 0.40 -3.47
N GLY A 225 -26.90 1.16 -4.55
CA GLY A 225 -25.82 1.39 -5.53
C GLY A 225 -25.81 0.39 -6.69
N TYR A 226 -26.69 -0.62 -6.70
CA TYR A 226 -26.83 -1.57 -7.81
C TYR A 226 -27.09 -0.88 -9.15
N ASP A 227 -27.89 0.19 -9.13
CA ASP A 227 -28.25 1.00 -10.29
C ASP A 227 -27.08 1.85 -10.86
N THR A 228 -25.95 1.90 -10.15
CA THR A 228 -24.72 2.54 -10.65
C THR A 228 -23.84 1.63 -11.50
N TRP A 229 -24.31 0.41 -11.75
CA TRP A 229 -23.66 -0.61 -12.56
C TRP A 229 -24.64 -1.15 -13.60
N PRO A 230 -24.15 -1.67 -14.74
CA PRO A 230 -25.00 -2.49 -15.61
C PRO A 230 -25.50 -3.73 -14.83
N SER A 231 -26.74 -4.15 -15.11
CA SER A 231 -27.27 -5.39 -14.56
C SER A 231 -26.31 -6.54 -14.85
N GLU A 232 -26.19 -7.54 -13.97
CA GLU A 232 -25.33 -8.71 -14.15
C GLU A 232 -23.81 -8.47 -14.04
N THR A 233 -23.31 -7.20 -14.04
CA THR A 233 -21.89 -6.89 -13.90
C THR A 233 -21.28 -7.46 -12.62
N TRP A 234 -22.05 -7.51 -11.53
CA TRP A 234 -21.63 -8.10 -10.26
C TRP A 234 -21.25 -9.59 -10.36
N LYS A 235 -21.66 -10.30 -11.39
CA LYS A 235 -21.29 -11.71 -11.65
C LYS A 235 -19.88 -11.90 -12.21
N ILE A 236 -19.33 -10.90 -12.88
CA ILE A 236 -18.08 -11.00 -13.64
C ILE A 236 -17.01 -9.99 -13.23
N THR A 237 -17.40 -8.75 -12.91
CA THR A 237 -16.48 -7.70 -12.49
C THR A 237 -16.00 -7.95 -11.07
N GLY A 238 -14.79 -7.51 -10.80
CA GLY A 238 -14.16 -7.54 -9.47
C GLY A 238 -13.44 -6.24 -9.18
N GLY A 239 -12.38 -6.30 -8.39
CA GLY A 239 -11.76 -5.10 -7.82
C GLY A 239 -12.61 -4.53 -6.69
N VAL A 240 -12.68 -3.21 -6.57
CA VAL A 240 -13.42 -2.47 -5.53
C VAL A 240 -13.02 -2.91 -4.11
N ASN A 241 -11.79 -3.30 -3.94
CA ASN A 241 -11.29 -3.96 -2.75
C ASN A 241 -10.56 -3.00 -1.79
N ALA A 242 -10.75 -3.20 -0.49
CA ALA A 242 -10.02 -2.49 0.56
C ALA A 242 -8.69 -3.22 0.83
N TRP A 243 -7.71 -3.01 -0.03
CA TRP A 243 -6.40 -3.67 0.05
C TRP A 243 -5.42 -2.96 0.99
N SER A 244 -5.72 -1.73 1.36
CA SER A 244 -4.83 -0.87 2.16
C SER A 244 -5.01 -1.01 3.67
N GLY A 245 -6.07 -1.69 4.12
CA GLY A 245 -6.37 -1.92 5.52
C GLY A 245 -7.75 -1.41 5.96
N VAL A 246 -8.07 -1.65 7.21
CA VAL A 246 -9.34 -1.31 7.86
C VAL A 246 -9.04 -0.51 9.12
N THR A 247 -9.83 0.52 9.40
CA THR A 247 -9.70 1.37 10.59
C THR A 247 -10.91 1.19 11.48
N LEU A 248 -10.72 1.18 12.79
CA LEU A 248 -11.77 0.90 13.78
C LEU A 248 -11.97 2.05 14.77
N ASP A 249 -13.20 2.52 14.90
CA ASP A 249 -13.67 3.29 16.04
C ASP A 249 -14.44 2.32 16.98
N ALA A 250 -13.70 1.68 17.87
CA ALA A 250 -14.26 0.68 18.78
C ALA A 250 -15.35 1.27 19.70
N ALA A 251 -15.20 2.52 20.12
CA ALA A 251 -16.16 3.18 21.00
C ALA A 251 -17.54 3.39 20.35
N ARG A 252 -17.56 3.54 19.02
CA ARG A 252 -18.80 3.70 18.24
C ARG A 252 -19.22 2.46 17.49
N ALA A 253 -18.47 1.36 17.60
CA ALA A 253 -18.65 0.14 16.82
C ALA A 253 -18.70 0.43 15.30
N MET A 254 -17.79 1.26 14.80
CA MET A 254 -17.72 1.64 13.40
C MET A 254 -16.39 1.22 12.80
N VAL A 255 -16.42 0.64 11.60
CA VAL A 255 -15.23 0.42 10.79
C VAL A 255 -15.24 1.29 9.55
N PHE A 256 -14.07 1.74 9.15
CA PHE A 256 -13.87 2.59 7.98
C PHE A 256 -12.93 1.88 7.02
N VAL A 257 -13.33 1.82 5.76
CA VAL A 257 -12.54 1.21 4.69
C VAL A 257 -12.42 2.18 3.53
N ALA A 258 -11.32 2.05 2.81
CA ALA A 258 -11.06 2.78 1.58
C ALA A 258 -10.92 1.77 0.44
N THR A 259 -11.75 1.89 -0.59
CA THR A 259 -11.79 0.95 -1.70
C THR A 259 -10.99 1.45 -2.90
N GLY A 260 -10.48 0.50 -3.67
CA GLY A 260 -9.81 0.73 -4.94
C GLY A 260 -10.76 0.73 -6.14
N SER A 261 -10.16 0.72 -7.31
CA SER A 261 -10.81 0.75 -8.61
C SER A 261 -11.56 -0.54 -8.91
N ALA A 262 -12.49 -0.46 -9.85
CA ALA A 262 -13.15 -1.64 -10.40
C ALA A 262 -12.30 -2.23 -11.53
N SER A 263 -12.23 -3.56 -11.63
CA SER A 263 -11.56 -4.23 -12.75
C SER A 263 -12.40 -4.12 -14.03
N TYR A 264 -11.87 -3.86 -15.15
CA TYR A 264 -10.49 -3.56 -15.52
C TYR A 264 -10.20 -2.07 -15.35
N ASP A 265 -8.99 -1.70 -14.85
CA ASP A 265 -8.71 -0.34 -14.34
C ASP A 265 -8.75 0.77 -15.40
N PHE A 266 -8.37 0.49 -16.66
CA PHE A 266 -8.12 1.51 -17.68
C PHE A 266 -9.14 1.54 -18.81
N TYR A 267 -10.20 0.73 -18.70
CA TYR A 267 -11.34 0.73 -19.60
C TYR A 267 -12.59 0.26 -18.86
N GLY A 268 -13.64 1.06 -18.90
CA GLY A 268 -14.88 0.84 -18.15
C GLY A 268 -16.12 0.63 -19.03
N GLY A 269 -15.98 0.46 -20.37
CA GLY A 269 -17.13 0.32 -21.25
C GLY A 269 -18.03 -0.89 -20.95
N ASN A 270 -17.49 -1.93 -20.28
CA ASN A 270 -18.25 -3.08 -19.78
C ASN A 270 -18.90 -2.86 -18.41
N ARG A 271 -18.65 -1.70 -17.75
CA ARG A 271 -19.13 -1.36 -16.42
C ARG A 271 -19.65 0.09 -16.32
N ALA A 272 -20.42 0.52 -17.33
CA ALA A 272 -20.98 1.87 -17.40
C ALA A 272 -21.67 2.29 -16.09
N GLY A 273 -21.62 3.57 -15.75
CA GLY A 273 -22.17 4.16 -14.53
C GLY A 273 -21.09 4.59 -13.54
N ASP A 274 -21.49 5.15 -12.40
CA ASP A 274 -20.54 5.68 -11.40
C ASP A 274 -19.78 4.61 -10.60
N ASN A 275 -20.21 3.34 -10.67
CA ASN A 275 -19.58 2.15 -10.09
C ASN A 275 -19.42 2.20 -8.55
N LEU A 276 -20.50 2.49 -7.82
CA LEU A 276 -20.46 2.36 -6.35
C LEU A 276 -20.22 0.89 -5.94
N PHE A 277 -19.33 0.59 -5.00
CA PHE A 277 -18.58 1.48 -4.11
C PHE A 277 -17.09 1.56 -4.49
N ALA A 278 -16.73 1.59 -5.76
CA ALA A 278 -15.35 1.84 -6.15
C ALA A 278 -14.87 3.22 -5.66
N ASN A 279 -13.58 3.33 -5.36
CA ASN A 279 -12.88 4.55 -4.96
C ASN A 279 -13.63 5.35 -3.88
N SER A 280 -14.13 4.66 -2.86
CA SER A 280 -14.99 5.22 -1.84
C SER A 280 -14.41 5.05 -0.44
N VAL A 281 -14.64 6.05 0.42
CA VAL A 281 -14.54 5.87 1.87
C VAL A 281 -15.90 5.39 2.37
N ILE A 282 -15.93 4.26 3.07
CA ILE A 282 -17.16 3.63 3.53
C ILE A 282 -17.08 3.44 5.04
N ALA A 283 -18.13 3.84 5.76
CA ALA A 283 -18.32 3.54 7.16
C ALA A 283 -19.37 2.44 7.31
N LEU A 284 -19.00 1.37 8.02
CA LEU A 284 -19.87 0.23 8.30
C LEU A 284 -20.05 0.08 9.82
N ASP A 285 -21.21 -0.42 10.24
CA ASP A 285 -21.41 -0.94 11.58
C ASP A 285 -20.54 -2.20 11.76
N ALA A 286 -19.66 -2.22 12.74
CA ALA A 286 -18.67 -3.27 12.94
C ALA A 286 -19.30 -4.63 13.30
N ARG A 287 -20.51 -4.64 13.92
CA ARG A 287 -21.21 -5.87 14.33
C ARG A 287 -21.94 -6.54 13.17
N THR A 288 -22.44 -5.74 12.23
CA THR A 288 -23.41 -6.21 11.23
C THR A 288 -22.95 -6.06 9.78
N GLY A 289 -21.87 -5.30 9.52
CA GLY A 289 -21.43 -4.94 8.16
C GLY A 289 -22.38 -3.97 7.43
N LYS A 290 -23.43 -3.47 8.10
CA LYS A 290 -24.37 -2.54 7.47
C LYS A 290 -23.71 -1.19 7.23
N ARG A 291 -23.90 -0.65 6.01
CA ARG A 291 -23.38 0.67 5.64
C ARG A 291 -24.07 1.77 6.44
N ILE A 292 -23.30 2.61 7.13
CA ILE A 292 -23.73 3.82 7.81
C ILE A 292 -23.74 4.98 6.82
N TRP A 293 -22.59 5.21 6.18
CA TRP A 293 -22.43 6.19 5.12
C TRP A 293 -21.29 5.79 4.15
N HIS A 294 -21.20 6.47 3.02
CA HIS A 294 -20.07 6.41 2.11
C HIS A 294 -19.82 7.77 1.48
N TYR A 295 -18.61 7.96 0.97
CA TYR A 295 -18.22 9.10 0.15
C TYR A 295 -17.39 8.60 -1.01
N GLN A 296 -17.93 8.66 -2.24
CA GLN A 296 -17.21 8.29 -3.44
C GLN A 296 -16.29 9.43 -3.86
N VAL A 297 -14.99 9.17 -3.93
CA VAL A 297 -13.95 10.14 -4.24
C VAL A 297 -13.77 10.27 -5.75
N ILE A 298 -13.75 9.15 -6.46
CA ILE A 298 -13.64 9.09 -7.93
C ILE A 298 -14.82 8.30 -8.48
N LYS A 299 -15.50 8.87 -9.47
CA LYS A 299 -16.61 8.25 -10.20
C LYS A 299 -16.04 7.57 -11.45
N HIS A 300 -16.46 6.34 -11.74
CA HIS A 300 -16.08 5.61 -12.95
C HIS A 300 -14.57 5.68 -13.24
N ASP A 301 -13.78 5.14 -12.32
CA ASP A 301 -12.32 5.25 -12.39
C ASP A 301 -11.74 4.52 -13.63
N LEU A 302 -10.91 5.23 -14.37
CA LEU A 302 -10.20 4.76 -15.57
C LEU A 302 -8.67 4.96 -15.44
N TRP A 303 -8.18 5.31 -14.27
CA TRP A 303 -6.79 5.78 -14.05
C TRP A 303 -6.08 5.03 -12.94
N ASP A 304 -6.71 3.99 -12.36
CA ASP A 304 -6.22 3.32 -11.17
C ASP A 304 -6.00 4.31 -9.99
N ARG A 305 -7.03 5.13 -9.72
CA ARG A 305 -7.03 6.13 -8.64
C ARG A 305 -7.53 5.58 -7.31
N ASP A 306 -7.08 4.41 -6.95
CA ASP A 306 -7.36 3.79 -5.66
C ASP A 306 -7.25 4.75 -4.49
N LEU A 307 -8.00 4.51 -3.43
CA LEU A 307 -7.70 5.08 -2.13
C LEU A 307 -6.63 4.21 -1.46
N PRO A 308 -5.35 4.65 -1.47
CA PRO A 308 -4.23 3.74 -1.31
C PRO A 308 -3.93 3.36 0.14
N ALA A 309 -4.51 4.08 1.11
CA ALA A 309 -4.21 3.92 2.53
C ALA A 309 -5.49 3.70 3.34
N ALA A 310 -5.37 3.02 4.47
CA ALA A 310 -6.45 2.95 5.45
C ALA A 310 -6.86 4.38 5.88
N PRO A 311 -8.16 4.65 6.06
CA PRO A 311 -8.63 5.94 6.59
C PRO A 311 -8.03 6.22 7.97
N VAL A 312 -7.68 7.47 8.28
CA VAL A 312 -7.13 7.84 9.58
C VAL A 312 -8.20 8.56 10.40
N LEU A 313 -8.45 8.10 11.62
CA LEU A 313 -9.37 8.79 12.52
C LEU A 313 -8.66 9.96 13.18
N VAL A 314 -9.20 11.14 12.99
CA VAL A 314 -8.63 12.38 13.49
C VAL A 314 -9.67 13.18 14.26
N THR A 315 -9.23 14.08 15.13
CA THR A 315 -10.06 15.14 15.69
C THR A 315 -9.46 16.48 15.27
N VAL A 316 -10.25 17.28 14.55
CA VAL A 316 -9.82 18.57 14.02
C VAL A 316 -10.60 19.72 14.64
N LYS A 317 -9.99 20.91 14.68
CA LYS A 317 -10.66 22.12 15.17
C LYS A 317 -11.32 22.85 14.00
N ARG A 318 -12.65 22.96 14.03
CA ARG A 318 -13.44 23.71 13.04
C ARG A 318 -14.30 24.74 13.76
N ASN A 319 -14.14 26.03 13.40
CA ASN A 319 -14.87 27.14 14.03
C ASN A 319 -14.79 27.12 15.58
N GLY A 320 -13.58 26.82 16.09
CA GLY A 320 -13.32 26.73 17.53
C GLY A 320 -13.80 25.45 18.22
N LYS A 321 -14.49 24.56 17.52
CA LYS A 321 -15.02 23.30 18.07
C LYS A 321 -14.16 22.12 17.62
N ALA A 322 -13.99 21.11 18.51
CA ALA A 322 -13.43 19.82 18.14
C ALA A 322 -14.48 19.02 17.35
N VAL A 323 -14.08 18.48 16.20
CA VAL A 323 -14.91 17.65 15.34
C VAL A 323 -14.17 16.36 15.05
N ASP A 324 -14.78 15.23 15.36
CA ASP A 324 -14.27 13.92 14.99
C ASP A 324 -14.44 13.70 13.49
N ALA A 325 -13.36 13.30 12.84
CA ALA A 325 -13.30 13.19 11.39
C ALA A 325 -12.56 11.95 10.94
N VAL A 326 -12.68 11.66 9.65
CA VAL A 326 -11.91 10.67 8.90
C VAL A 326 -11.08 11.43 7.88
N ALA A 327 -9.76 11.27 7.92
CA ALA A 327 -8.84 11.83 6.93
C ALA A 327 -8.43 10.74 5.94
N GLN A 328 -8.64 10.98 4.64
CA GLN A 328 -8.29 10.05 3.57
C GLN A 328 -7.35 10.70 2.58
N ILE A 329 -6.13 10.17 2.47
CA ILE A 329 -5.20 10.53 1.38
C ILE A 329 -5.54 9.75 0.11
N THR A 330 -5.19 10.31 -1.04
CA THR A 330 -5.56 9.75 -2.34
C THR A 330 -4.36 9.66 -3.29
N LYS A 331 -4.44 8.77 -4.29
CA LYS A 331 -3.50 8.72 -5.42
C LYS A 331 -3.51 10.03 -6.23
N THR A 332 -4.61 10.78 -6.21
CA THR A 332 -4.64 12.13 -6.83
C THR A 332 -3.87 13.19 -6.05
N GLY A 333 -3.27 12.85 -4.89
CA GLY A 333 -2.49 13.80 -4.10
C GLY A 333 -3.31 14.76 -3.26
N HIS A 334 -4.57 14.45 -2.97
CA HIS A 334 -5.46 15.22 -2.12
C HIS A 334 -5.73 14.54 -0.78
N VAL A 335 -6.17 15.33 0.20
CA VAL A 335 -6.71 14.83 1.47
C VAL A 335 -8.18 15.21 1.56
N TYR A 336 -9.04 14.22 1.71
CA TYR A 336 -10.44 14.42 2.09
C TYR A 336 -10.55 14.32 3.61
N VAL A 337 -11.23 15.27 4.23
CA VAL A 337 -11.50 15.27 5.67
C VAL A 337 -13.01 15.24 5.83
N LEU A 338 -13.53 14.10 6.27
CA LEU A 338 -14.95 13.80 6.33
C LEU A 338 -15.41 13.74 7.78
N ASP A 339 -16.59 14.29 8.08
CA ASP A 339 -17.23 14.12 9.38
C ASP A 339 -17.42 12.62 9.68
N ARG A 340 -16.95 12.16 10.83
CA ARG A 340 -16.90 10.73 11.17
C ARG A 340 -18.27 10.07 11.20
N MET A 341 -19.30 10.79 11.60
CA MET A 341 -20.65 10.25 11.77
C MET A 341 -21.49 10.32 10.49
N SER A 342 -21.25 11.29 9.63
CA SER A 342 -22.11 11.55 8.48
C SER A 342 -21.42 11.39 7.11
N GLY A 343 -20.09 11.28 7.08
CA GLY A 343 -19.31 11.25 5.83
C GLY A 343 -19.29 12.58 5.06
N LYS A 344 -19.86 13.66 5.61
CA LYS A 344 -19.87 14.97 4.93
C LYS A 344 -18.48 15.61 4.95
N PRO A 345 -18.00 16.15 3.82
CA PRO A 345 -16.73 16.87 3.80
C PRO A 345 -16.72 18.06 4.76
N LEU A 346 -15.65 18.18 5.57
CA LEU A 346 -15.44 19.32 6.47
C LEU A 346 -14.81 20.53 5.79
N PHE A 347 -14.27 20.33 4.60
CA PHE A 347 -13.78 21.38 3.72
C PHE A 347 -14.57 21.38 2.42
N PRO A 348 -14.66 22.53 1.73
CA PRO A 348 -15.39 22.58 0.46
C PRO A 348 -14.80 21.64 -0.59
N VAL A 349 -15.66 20.95 -1.30
CA VAL A 349 -15.34 20.11 -2.46
C VAL A 349 -16.07 20.67 -3.66
N ALA A 350 -15.36 20.93 -4.77
CA ALA A 350 -15.94 21.34 -6.02
C ALA A 350 -16.15 20.12 -6.93
N GLU A 351 -17.27 20.10 -7.62
CA GLU A 351 -17.48 19.21 -8.74
C GLU A 351 -17.04 19.90 -10.03
N ARG A 352 -16.12 19.31 -10.78
CA ARG A 352 -15.55 19.89 -12.00
C ARG A 352 -15.76 18.96 -13.17
N LYS A 353 -16.04 19.53 -14.34
CA LYS A 353 -16.07 18.80 -15.61
C LYS A 353 -14.69 18.25 -15.93
N VAL A 354 -14.66 17.05 -16.48
CA VAL A 354 -13.45 16.35 -16.94
C VAL A 354 -13.60 15.97 -18.42
N PRO A 355 -12.50 15.68 -19.13
CA PRO A 355 -12.56 15.32 -20.54
C PRO A 355 -13.41 14.07 -20.80
N ALA A 356 -14.10 14.07 -21.94
CA ALA A 356 -14.86 12.92 -22.39
C ALA A 356 -13.94 11.84 -22.93
N ALA A 357 -14.33 10.57 -22.77
CA ALA A 357 -13.59 9.45 -23.34
C ALA A 357 -13.67 9.45 -24.88
N SER A 358 -12.57 9.01 -25.51
CA SER A 358 -12.47 8.89 -26.97
C SER A 358 -12.55 7.44 -27.47
N LEU A 359 -12.45 6.46 -26.55
CA LEU A 359 -12.49 5.04 -26.90
C LEU A 359 -13.93 4.59 -27.18
N PRO A 360 -14.17 3.81 -28.23
CA PRO A 360 -15.48 3.20 -28.47
C PRO A 360 -16.00 2.41 -27.29
N GLY A 361 -17.25 2.66 -26.91
CA GLY A 361 -17.91 1.99 -25.78
C GLY A 361 -17.58 2.54 -24.41
N GLU A 362 -16.58 3.42 -24.27
CA GLU A 362 -16.24 4.05 -23.01
C GLU A 362 -17.14 5.27 -22.69
N HIS A 363 -17.60 5.36 -21.45
CA HIS A 363 -18.49 6.42 -20.97
C HIS A 363 -17.93 7.01 -19.64
N ALA A 364 -16.81 7.73 -19.74
CA ALA A 364 -16.22 8.41 -18.58
C ALA A 364 -17.24 9.29 -17.85
N SER A 365 -17.20 9.32 -16.51
CA SER A 365 -18.03 10.24 -15.74
C SER A 365 -17.76 11.69 -16.17
N PRO A 366 -18.79 12.51 -16.43
CA PRO A 366 -18.59 13.88 -16.95
C PRO A 366 -17.98 14.84 -15.93
N THR A 367 -18.00 14.48 -14.65
CA THR A 367 -17.49 15.30 -13.54
C THR A 367 -16.76 14.47 -12.51
N GLN A 368 -15.81 15.10 -11.82
CA GLN A 368 -15.10 14.52 -10.68
C GLN A 368 -15.05 15.49 -9.49
N HIS A 369 -14.81 14.95 -8.30
CA HIS A 369 -14.70 15.71 -7.05
C HIS A 369 -13.28 16.24 -6.82
N PHE A 370 -13.17 17.53 -6.48
CA PHE A 370 -11.90 18.19 -6.17
C PHE A 370 -11.98 18.93 -4.83
N PRO A 371 -11.26 18.49 -3.79
CA PRO A 371 -11.16 19.25 -2.55
C PRO A 371 -10.51 20.61 -2.82
N LEU A 372 -11.11 21.67 -2.31
CA LEU A 372 -10.56 23.01 -2.41
C LEU A 372 -9.58 23.34 -1.28
N SER A 373 -9.64 22.55 -0.19
CA SER A 373 -8.78 22.67 0.98
C SER A 373 -8.79 21.34 1.74
N PRO A 374 -7.66 20.90 2.27
CA PRO A 374 -6.28 21.40 2.03
C PRO A 374 -5.91 21.41 0.55
N PRO A 375 -4.92 22.22 0.13
CA PRO A 375 -4.42 22.13 -1.24
C PRO A 375 -3.75 20.77 -1.49
N PRO A 376 -3.66 20.31 -2.75
CA PRO A 376 -3.04 19.03 -3.05
C PRO A 376 -1.58 18.97 -2.58
N PHE A 377 -1.19 17.86 -1.99
CA PHE A 377 0.17 17.64 -1.50
C PHE A 377 1.11 17.12 -2.60
N ALA A 378 0.58 16.67 -3.74
CA ALA A 378 1.33 16.35 -4.96
C ALA A 378 0.95 17.33 -6.08
N ARG A 379 1.89 17.59 -7.01
CA ARG A 379 1.65 18.44 -8.18
C ARG A 379 0.54 17.86 -9.04
N GLN A 380 -0.31 18.74 -9.62
CA GLN A 380 -1.51 18.36 -10.36
C GLN A 380 -1.40 18.57 -11.87
N GLN A 381 -0.44 19.36 -12.30
CA GLN A 381 -0.26 19.71 -13.70
C GLN A 381 1.16 19.46 -14.15
N LEU A 382 1.31 19.03 -15.37
CA LEU A 382 2.59 18.90 -16.06
C LEU A 382 2.55 19.71 -17.34
N THR A 383 3.46 20.66 -17.44
CA THR A 383 3.62 21.52 -18.62
C THR A 383 4.97 21.26 -19.28
N ARG A 384 5.19 21.81 -20.47
CA ARG A 384 6.50 21.77 -21.11
C ARG A 384 7.62 22.35 -20.22
N ASN A 385 7.30 23.33 -19.38
CA ASN A 385 8.27 23.96 -18.49
C ASN A 385 8.69 23.06 -17.33
N ASP A 386 7.95 21.99 -17.05
CA ASP A 386 8.22 21.02 -15.98
C ASP A 386 9.12 19.87 -16.47
N LEU A 387 9.42 19.80 -17.78
CA LEU A 387 10.30 18.77 -18.32
C LEU A 387 11.72 18.92 -17.78
N THR A 388 12.40 17.78 -17.60
CA THR A 388 13.77 17.74 -17.09
C THR A 388 14.71 18.62 -17.92
N THR A 389 15.63 19.30 -17.23
CA THR A 389 16.74 20.07 -17.84
C THR A 389 18.08 19.54 -17.37
N ARG A 390 18.12 18.28 -16.87
CA ARG A 390 19.29 17.66 -16.25
C ARG A 390 20.46 17.57 -17.22
N THR A 391 20.22 17.16 -18.45
CA THR A 391 21.16 17.22 -19.57
C THR A 391 20.43 17.64 -20.86
N PRO A 392 21.13 18.16 -21.89
CA PRO A 392 20.51 18.46 -23.19
C PRO A 392 19.83 17.24 -23.83
N SER A 393 20.42 16.04 -23.72
CA SER A 393 19.88 14.78 -24.25
C SER A 393 18.62 14.39 -23.50
N ALA A 394 18.64 14.39 -22.16
CA ALA A 394 17.48 14.11 -21.32
C ALA A 394 16.31 15.06 -21.64
N HIS A 395 16.59 16.36 -21.79
CA HIS A 395 15.57 17.33 -22.17
C HIS A 395 14.98 17.06 -23.57
N ALA A 396 15.83 16.76 -24.54
CA ALA A 396 15.40 16.45 -25.91
C ALA A 396 14.54 15.17 -25.94
N SER A 397 14.91 14.14 -25.18
CA SER A 397 14.14 12.90 -25.03
C SER A 397 12.77 13.17 -24.41
N ALA A 398 12.73 13.87 -23.27
CA ALA A 398 11.49 14.25 -22.58
C ALA A 398 10.58 15.07 -23.48
N LEU A 399 11.15 16.04 -24.24
CA LEU A 399 10.39 16.89 -25.14
C LEU A 399 9.78 16.14 -26.33
N ARG A 400 10.49 15.14 -26.90
CA ARG A 400 9.94 14.27 -27.96
C ARG A 400 8.73 13.51 -27.46
N GLN A 401 8.85 12.82 -26.32
CA GLN A 401 7.77 12.04 -25.73
C GLN A 401 6.59 12.94 -25.33
N PHE A 402 6.87 14.12 -24.77
CA PHE A 402 5.83 15.09 -24.40
C PHE A 402 5.04 15.59 -25.61
N LYS A 403 5.69 15.78 -26.76
CA LYS A 403 5.03 16.16 -28.03
C LYS A 403 4.19 15.01 -28.62
N GLU A 404 4.68 13.79 -28.46
CA GLU A 404 3.99 12.58 -28.97
C GLU A 404 2.72 12.28 -28.18
N TYR A 405 2.82 12.20 -26.85
CA TYR A 405 1.72 11.77 -25.98
C TYR A 405 0.90 12.94 -25.45
N GLY A 406 1.54 14.08 -25.20
CA GLY A 406 0.91 15.22 -24.55
C GLY A 406 0.64 14.99 -23.08
N THR A 407 0.21 16.05 -22.42
CA THR A 407 -0.38 15.97 -21.09
C THR A 407 -1.77 16.51 -21.15
N ALA A 408 -2.51 16.03 -20.25
CA ALA A 408 -3.87 16.35 -20.12
C ALA A 408 -4.22 16.69 -18.67
N ASP A 409 -5.46 16.94 -18.47
CA ASP A 409 -6.11 16.94 -17.17
C ASP A 409 -5.72 15.66 -16.39
N PRO A 410 -5.59 15.71 -15.02
CA PRO A 410 -5.39 14.51 -14.20
C PRO A 410 -6.40 13.39 -14.44
N PHE A 411 -7.53 13.72 -15.05
CA PHE A 411 -8.62 12.82 -15.44
C PHE A 411 -8.82 12.73 -16.95
N GLU A 412 -7.78 12.97 -17.76
CA GLU A 412 -7.83 12.62 -19.18
C GLU A 412 -7.99 11.13 -19.35
N PRO A 413 -9.07 10.64 -19.99
CA PRO A 413 -9.28 9.20 -20.16
C PRO A 413 -8.18 8.55 -20.99
N PRO A 414 -7.84 7.28 -20.69
CA PRO A 414 -6.88 6.51 -21.49
C PRO A 414 -7.29 6.43 -22.96
N SER A 415 -6.31 6.42 -23.87
CA SER A 415 -6.56 6.46 -25.31
C SER A 415 -5.56 5.60 -26.09
N LEU A 416 -5.87 5.38 -27.41
CA LEU A 416 -4.95 4.69 -28.31
C LEU A 416 -3.72 5.55 -28.67
N LYS A 417 -3.84 6.86 -28.58
CA LYS A 417 -2.70 7.76 -28.73
C LYS A 417 -1.75 7.62 -27.55
N GLY A 418 -2.28 7.41 -26.36
CA GLY A 418 -1.59 7.49 -25.09
C GLY A 418 -1.53 8.90 -24.52
N SER A 419 -1.22 9.01 -23.24
CA SER A 419 -1.09 10.28 -22.52
C SER A 419 -0.07 10.16 -21.38
N ILE A 420 0.51 11.29 -20.99
CA ILE A 420 1.30 11.38 -19.76
C ILE A 420 0.35 11.81 -18.66
N ILE A 421 0.11 10.92 -17.70
CA ILE A 421 -0.76 11.18 -16.54
C ILE A 421 0.04 11.70 -15.36
N TYR A 422 -0.54 12.64 -14.61
CA TYR A 422 0.13 13.27 -13.48
C TYR A 422 -0.88 13.74 -12.40
N PRO A 423 -0.71 13.35 -11.10
CA PRO A 423 0.22 12.33 -10.62
C PRO A 423 0.08 11.01 -11.38
N GLY A 424 1.15 10.21 -11.38
CA GLY A 424 1.17 8.92 -12.07
C GLY A 424 0.30 7.85 -11.38
N VAL A 425 0.42 6.61 -11.81
CA VAL A 425 -0.41 5.51 -11.32
C VAL A 425 -0.07 5.08 -9.89
N ASP A 426 1.21 5.09 -9.50
CA ASP A 426 1.57 4.94 -8.07
C ASP A 426 0.94 6.06 -7.21
N GLY A 427 0.52 7.16 -7.86
CA GLY A 427 -0.22 8.22 -7.21
C GLY A 427 0.64 9.19 -6.39
N GLY A 428 -0.02 10.22 -5.85
CA GLY A 428 0.58 11.14 -4.90
C GLY A 428 0.74 10.50 -3.53
N GLY A 429 -0.34 9.93 -2.97
CA GLY A 429 -0.31 9.16 -1.73
C GLY A 429 -0.19 7.67 -1.99
N GLU A 430 0.38 6.96 -1.01
CA GLU A 430 0.69 5.54 -1.09
C GLU A 430 0.21 4.74 0.13
N TRP A 431 0.29 3.40 0.03
CA TRP A 431 -0.25 2.44 0.98
C TRP A 431 0.32 2.54 2.41
N GLY A 432 1.50 3.10 2.57
CA GLY A 432 2.08 3.29 3.88
C GLY A 432 1.28 4.23 4.77
N GLY A 433 0.39 5.02 4.18
CA GLY A 433 -0.50 5.91 4.88
C GLY A 433 0.18 7.12 5.53
N PRO A 434 -0.60 8.06 6.04
CA PRO A 434 -0.08 9.23 6.74
C PRO A 434 0.07 8.96 8.23
N ALA A 435 0.90 9.78 8.91
CA ALA A 435 0.87 9.87 10.38
C ALA A 435 0.15 11.14 10.83
N PHE A 436 -0.61 11.08 11.92
CA PHE A 436 -1.33 12.22 12.47
C PHE A 436 -0.89 12.54 13.90
N ASP A 437 -0.56 13.79 14.16
CA ASP A 437 -0.29 14.27 15.51
C ASP A 437 -1.55 14.92 16.10
N PRO A 438 -2.22 14.29 17.06
CA PRO A 438 -3.46 14.81 17.64
C PRO A 438 -3.27 16.12 18.41
N LYS A 439 -2.05 16.41 18.87
CA LYS A 439 -1.76 17.65 19.61
C LYS A 439 -1.68 18.87 18.69
N SER A 440 -1.01 18.75 17.55
CA SER A 440 -0.84 19.85 16.61
C SER A 440 -1.93 19.90 15.53
N GLY A 441 -2.59 18.79 15.23
CA GLY A 441 -3.50 18.64 14.10
C GLY A 441 -2.79 18.52 12.76
N LEU A 442 -1.49 18.19 12.77
CA LEU A 442 -0.70 17.98 11.56
C LEU A 442 -0.79 16.54 11.08
N LEU A 443 -1.07 16.39 9.79
CA LEU A 443 -1.03 15.12 9.05
C LEU A 443 0.25 15.09 8.21
N TYR A 444 1.06 14.06 8.37
CA TYR A 444 2.35 13.91 7.68
C TYR A 444 2.21 12.87 6.58
N VAL A 445 2.52 13.25 5.33
CA VAL A 445 2.35 12.41 4.13
C VAL A 445 3.61 12.48 3.29
N ASN A 446 4.21 11.33 2.97
CA ASN A 446 5.15 11.24 1.87
C ASN A 446 4.38 11.11 0.55
N ALA A 447 4.89 11.75 -0.48
CA ALA A 447 4.20 11.83 -1.77
C ALA A 447 5.13 11.53 -2.93
N ASN A 448 4.62 10.78 -3.91
CA ASN A 448 5.24 10.60 -5.20
C ASN A 448 4.86 11.75 -6.13
N GLU A 449 5.88 12.32 -6.75
CA GLU A 449 5.77 13.43 -7.71
C GLU A 449 6.19 12.94 -9.11
N MET A 450 5.79 11.70 -9.45
CA MET A 450 6.15 11.03 -10.71
C MET A 450 5.03 11.18 -11.73
N ALA A 451 5.41 11.46 -12.98
CA ALA A 451 4.52 11.33 -14.13
C ALA A 451 4.65 9.92 -14.72
N TRP A 452 3.58 9.40 -15.28
CA TRP A 452 3.53 8.09 -15.90
C TRP A 452 3.02 8.18 -17.33
N LEU A 453 3.45 7.25 -18.18
CA LEU A 453 2.97 7.07 -19.52
C LEU A 453 1.93 5.97 -19.54
N LEU A 454 0.74 6.27 -20.01
CA LEU A 454 -0.35 5.32 -20.17
C LEU A 454 -0.82 5.31 -21.61
N LYS A 455 -0.82 4.13 -22.25
CA LYS A 455 -1.31 3.94 -23.62
C LYS A 455 -2.06 2.63 -23.74
N LEU A 456 -3.22 2.66 -24.33
CA LEU A 456 -3.98 1.47 -24.68
C LEU A 456 -3.76 1.09 -26.14
N VAL A 457 -3.93 -0.19 -26.43
CA VAL A 457 -4.03 -0.74 -27.78
C VAL A 457 -5.17 -1.73 -27.84
N PRO A 458 -5.79 -1.93 -29.00
CA PRO A 458 -6.79 -3.00 -29.17
C PRO A 458 -6.18 -4.35 -28.77
N ARG A 459 -6.96 -5.20 -28.13
CA ARG A 459 -6.61 -6.61 -28.00
C ARG A 459 -6.61 -7.19 -29.41
N SER A 460 -5.51 -7.81 -29.81
CA SER A 460 -5.47 -8.53 -31.08
C SER A 460 -5.94 -9.96 -30.84
N ASP A 461 -6.92 -10.39 -31.59
CA ASP A 461 -7.50 -11.75 -31.51
C ASP A 461 -6.53 -12.86 -31.96
N LYS A 462 -5.29 -12.52 -32.28
CA LYS A 462 -4.44 -13.34 -33.11
C LYS A 462 -3.29 -14.06 -32.44
N SER A 463 -3.02 -13.79 -31.13
CA SER A 463 -1.81 -14.39 -30.53
C SER A 463 -1.83 -14.39 -29.02
N LEU A 464 -1.51 -15.52 -28.39
CA LEU A 464 -1.28 -15.64 -26.96
C LEU A 464 -0.15 -14.71 -26.48
N TYR A 465 0.87 -14.50 -27.32
CA TYR A 465 1.93 -13.55 -27.06
C TYR A 465 1.41 -12.11 -26.99
N ALA A 466 0.62 -11.70 -27.96
CA ALA A 466 0.05 -10.36 -28.00
C ALA A 466 -0.87 -10.10 -26.80
N ALA A 467 -1.63 -11.09 -26.39
CA ALA A 467 -2.55 -10.98 -25.26
C ALA A 467 -1.83 -10.87 -23.89
N ASN A 468 -0.68 -11.55 -23.72
CA ASN A 468 -0.09 -11.76 -22.40
C ASN A 468 1.33 -11.17 -22.23
N CYS A 469 2.07 -10.93 -23.31
CA CYS A 469 3.49 -10.60 -23.26
C CYS A 469 3.83 -9.27 -23.94
N ALA A 470 3.10 -8.91 -25.01
CA ALA A 470 3.45 -7.76 -25.84
C ALA A 470 3.32 -6.42 -25.11
N SER A 471 2.45 -6.30 -24.09
CA SER A 471 2.33 -5.09 -23.29
C SER A 471 3.65 -4.69 -22.60
N CYS A 472 4.48 -5.67 -22.24
CA CYS A 472 5.78 -5.45 -21.63
C CYS A 472 6.93 -5.55 -22.62
N HIS A 473 6.88 -6.58 -23.50
CA HIS A 473 7.99 -6.92 -24.39
C HIS A 473 7.89 -6.32 -25.81
N GLY A 474 6.83 -5.53 -26.08
CA GLY A 474 6.55 -4.93 -27.38
C GLY A 474 5.91 -5.90 -28.38
N ASP A 475 5.09 -5.39 -29.31
CA ASP A 475 4.35 -6.21 -30.29
C ASP A 475 5.31 -6.97 -31.25
N ALA A 476 6.45 -6.38 -31.58
CA ALA A 476 7.50 -7.02 -32.38
C ALA A 476 8.60 -7.66 -31.51
N ARG A 477 8.36 -7.89 -30.23
CA ARG A 477 9.32 -8.47 -29.27
C ARG A 477 10.56 -7.59 -29.03
N GLN A 478 10.52 -6.32 -29.39
CA GLN A 478 11.65 -5.39 -29.33
C GLN A 478 12.06 -4.99 -27.91
N GLY A 479 11.25 -5.32 -26.92
CA GLY A 479 11.41 -4.87 -25.54
C GLY A 479 10.86 -3.47 -25.30
N SER A 480 10.92 -3.05 -24.02
CA SER A 480 10.50 -1.74 -23.55
C SER A 480 11.39 -1.31 -22.36
N ALA A 481 11.11 -0.16 -21.77
CA ALA A 481 11.73 0.22 -20.51
C ALA A 481 11.43 -0.74 -19.34
N MET A 482 10.30 -1.51 -19.44
CA MET A 482 9.88 -2.47 -18.41
C MET A 482 10.44 -3.87 -18.59
N ALA A 483 10.71 -4.28 -19.85
CA ALA A 483 11.04 -5.65 -20.15
C ALA A 483 12.08 -5.76 -21.29
N PRO A 484 13.01 -6.72 -21.22
CA PRO A 484 14.05 -6.89 -22.21
C PRO A 484 13.45 -7.30 -23.57
N SER A 485 14.22 -7.03 -24.63
CA SER A 485 13.91 -7.57 -25.97
C SER A 485 13.89 -9.09 -25.95
N LEU A 486 12.86 -9.66 -26.55
CA LEU A 486 12.71 -11.09 -26.80
C LEU A 486 13.05 -11.49 -28.27
N VAL A 487 13.51 -10.52 -29.08
CA VAL A 487 14.07 -10.83 -30.39
C VAL A 487 15.29 -11.72 -30.16
N ASP A 488 15.35 -12.83 -30.90
CA ASP A 488 16.40 -13.86 -30.81
C ASP A 488 16.67 -14.39 -29.39
N VAL A 489 15.63 -14.42 -28.54
CA VAL A 489 15.75 -14.90 -27.18
C VAL A 489 16.21 -16.36 -27.10
N GLY A 490 15.95 -17.17 -28.14
CA GLY A 490 16.41 -18.55 -28.28
C GLY A 490 17.93 -18.71 -28.33
N SER A 491 18.69 -17.65 -28.69
CA SER A 491 20.16 -17.65 -28.61
C SER A 491 20.69 -17.48 -27.19
N ARG A 492 19.84 -17.03 -26.26
CA ARG A 492 20.19 -16.66 -24.90
C ARG A 492 19.57 -17.56 -23.82
N ARG A 493 18.54 -18.31 -24.17
CA ARG A 493 17.80 -19.19 -23.26
C ARG A 493 17.27 -20.42 -23.95
N THR A 494 17.30 -21.56 -23.27
CA THR A 494 16.71 -22.81 -23.75
C THR A 494 15.17 -22.76 -23.65
N ARG A 495 14.51 -23.70 -24.29
CA ARG A 495 13.05 -23.88 -24.21
C ARG A 495 12.59 -24.02 -22.77
N GLU A 496 13.25 -24.88 -21.99
CA GLU A 496 12.92 -25.18 -20.60
C GLU A 496 13.05 -23.93 -19.72
N GLN A 497 14.13 -23.15 -19.94
CA GLN A 497 14.36 -21.89 -19.24
C GLN A 497 13.28 -20.86 -19.57
N LEU A 498 12.85 -20.76 -20.82
CA LEU A 498 11.77 -19.87 -21.23
C LEU A 498 10.43 -20.31 -20.60
N MET A 499 10.11 -21.60 -20.66
CA MET A 499 8.89 -22.13 -20.04
C MET A 499 8.88 -21.91 -18.54
N GLN A 500 10.02 -22.08 -17.87
CA GLN A 500 10.17 -21.81 -16.44
C GLN A 500 9.95 -20.34 -16.14
N VAL A 501 10.61 -19.43 -16.86
CA VAL A 501 10.45 -17.99 -16.66
C VAL A 501 9.00 -17.53 -16.90
N ILE A 502 8.32 -18.07 -17.91
CA ILE A 502 6.92 -17.75 -18.15
C ILE A 502 6.03 -18.27 -17.00
N ARG A 503 6.28 -19.47 -16.49
CA ARG A 503 5.50 -20.05 -15.38
C ARG A 503 5.70 -19.31 -14.07
N GLU A 504 6.95 -19.04 -13.74
CA GLU A 504 7.36 -18.58 -12.40
C GLU A 504 7.57 -17.07 -12.30
N GLY A 505 7.69 -16.40 -13.46
CA GLY A 505 8.09 -15.00 -13.53
C GLY A 505 9.57 -14.79 -13.23
N THR A 506 10.07 -13.61 -13.47
CA THR A 506 11.44 -13.21 -13.11
C THR A 506 11.56 -11.70 -13.08
N GLY A 507 12.27 -11.15 -12.12
CA GLY A 507 12.41 -9.71 -12.00
C GLY A 507 11.06 -9.00 -11.89
N ARG A 508 10.69 -8.15 -12.85
CA ARG A 508 9.38 -7.48 -12.95
C ARG A 508 8.32 -8.32 -13.68
N MET A 509 8.73 -9.41 -14.33
CA MET A 509 7.82 -10.28 -15.07
C MET A 509 6.96 -11.10 -14.10
N PRO A 510 5.63 -11.02 -14.16
CA PRO A 510 4.76 -11.84 -13.31
C PRO A 510 4.83 -13.32 -13.68
N ALA A 511 4.42 -14.18 -12.76
CA ALA A 511 4.22 -15.59 -13.01
C ALA A 511 2.91 -15.80 -13.76
N PHE A 512 2.94 -16.56 -14.86
CA PHE A 512 1.74 -16.83 -15.67
C PHE A 512 1.15 -18.24 -15.45
N ALA A 513 1.71 -19.05 -14.56
CA ALA A 513 1.24 -20.42 -14.32
C ALA A 513 -0.23 -20.50 -13.86
N SER A 514 -0.75 -19.44 -13.22
CA SER A 514 -2.16 -19.36 -12.81
C SER A 514 -3.09 -18.78 -13.89
N ALA A 515 -2.54 -18.09 -14.87
CA ALA A 515 -3.30 -17.41 -15.92
C ALA A 515 -3.26 -18.14 -17.27
N LEU A 516 -2.28 -19.03 -17.48
CA LEU A 516 -2.07 -19.73 -18.73
C LEU A 516 -1.95 -21.25 -18.48
N GLU A 517 -2.75 -22.03 -19.19
CA GLU A 517 -2.60 -23.48 -19.19
C GLU A 517 -1.26 -23.92 -19.82
N GLY A 518 -0.80 -25.12 -19.51
CA GLY A 518 0.50 -25.63 -19.97
C GLY A 518 0.69 -25.61 -21.49
N LYS A 519 -0.40 -25.80 -22.25
CA LYS A 519 -0.38 -25.70 -23.71
C LYS A 519 -0.13 -24.26 -24.18
N ALA A 520 -0.78 -23.27 -23.58
CA ALA A 520 -0.59 -21.86 -23.93
C ALA A 520 0.86 -21.40 -23.65
N ILE A 521 1.47 -21.84 -22.55
CA ILE A 521 2.89 -21.57 -22.24
C ILE A 521 3.80 -22.20 -23.29
N THR A 522 3.48 -23.43 -23.75
CA THR A 522 4.22 -24.10 -24.80
C THR A 522 4.12 -23.35 -26.14
N ASP A 523 2.92 -22.89 -26.52
CA ASP A 523 2.68 -22.15 -27.76
C ASP A 523 3.40 -20.78 -27.75
N ILE A 524 3.36 -20.02 -26.64
CA ILE A 524 4.13 -18.81 -26.49
C ILE A 524 5.63 -19.09 -26.60
N THR A 525 6.12 -20.14 -25.95
CA THR A 525 7.54 -20.51 -26.00
C THR A 525 7.96 -20.87 -27.43
N ASN A 526 7.14 -21.61 -28.18
CA ASN A 526 7.37 -21.93 -29.59
C ASN A 526 7.47 -20.63 -30.41
N PHE A 527 6.53 -19.71 -30.23
CA PHE A 527 6.56 -18.42 -30.93
C PHE A 527 7.85 -17.64 -30.63
N LEU A 528 8.27 -17.61 -29.38
CA LEU A 528 9.50 -16.90 -28.98
C LEU A 528 10.76 -17.49 -29.62
N LEU A 529 10.79 -18.83 -29.83
CA LEU A 529 11.93 -19.54 -30.39
C LEU A 529 11.96 -19.53 -31.92
N THR A 530 10.78 -19.57 -32.57
CA THR A 530 10.68 -19.76 -34.01
C THR A 530 10.25 -18.50 -34.76
N GLY A 531 9.67 -17.51 -34.04
CA GLY A 531 9.02 -16.35 -34.67
C GLY A 531 7.67 -16.68 -35.33
N HIS A 532 7.26 -17.96 -35.34
CA HIS A 532 6.01 -18.38 -35.92
C HIS A 532 4.95 -18.58 -34.84
N ASP A 533 3.88 -17.77 -34.89
CA ASP A 533 2.79 -17.82 -33.93
C ASP A 533 1.73 -18.84 -34.39
N ALA A 534 1.73 -19.99 -33.75
CA ALA A 534 0.74 -21.05 -33.95
C ALA A 534 -0.43 -20.95 -32.94
N SER A 535 -0.51 -19.87 -32.16
CA SER A 535 -1.55 -19.74 -31.12
C SER A 535 -2.93 -19.54 -31.76
N VAL A 536 -3.89 -20.22 -31.19
CA VAL A 536 -5.31 -20.14 -31.59
C VAL A 536 -5.80 -18.71 -31.40
N ALA A 537 -6.50 -18.17 -32.38
CA ALA A 537 -7.24 -16.93 -32.26
C ALA A 537 -8.10 -17.00 -30.99
N ALA A 538 -7.79 -16.16 -30.00
CA ALA A 538 -8.69 -15.93 -28.88
C ALA A 538 -9.93 -15.26 -29.48
N GLY A 539 -11.11 -15.80 -29.24
CA GLY A 539 -12.37 -15.14 -29.58
C GLY A 539 -12.47 -13.75 -28.90
N PRO A 540 -13.56 -13.01 -29.17
CA PRO A 540 -13.78 -11.74 -28.50
C PRO A 540 -13.65 -11.92 -26.99
N ASP A 541 -13.07 -10.92 -26.32
CA ASP A 541 -12.90 -10.96 -24.86
C ASP A 541 -14.25 -11.26 -24.19
N PRO A 542 -14.39 -12.36 -23.44
CA PRO A 542 -15.66 -12.75 -22.83
C PRO A 542 -16.18 -11.73 -21.82
N PHE A 543 -15.32 -10.79 -21.39
CA PHE A 543 -15.65 -9.76 -20.42
C PHE A 543 -15.94 -8.38 -21.03
N GLY A 544 -15.91 -8.26 -22.37
CA GLY A 544 -16.20 -7.02 -23.09
C GLY A 544 -15.12 -5.92 -22.91
N VAL A 545 -13.86 -6.31 -22.68
CA VAL A 545 -12.71 -5.38 -22.57
C VAL A 545 -11.84 -5.50 -23.82
N PRO A 546 -12.11 -4.71 -24.89
CA PRO A 546 -11.44 -4.85 -26.19
C PRO A 546 -10.04 -4.22 -26.22
N TYR A 547 -9.57 -3.64 -25.14
CA TYR A 547 -8.27 -2.97 -25.06
C TYR A 547 -7.38 -3.58 -24.01
N ARG A 548 -6.07 -3.38 -24.15
CA ARG A 548 -5.04 -3.70 -23.15
C ARG A 548 -4.01 -2.58 -23.06
N ASN A 549 -3.26 -2.54 -21.99
CA ASN A 549 -2.15 -1.60 -21.84
C ASN A 549 -1.01 -1.96 -22.80
N ALA A 550 -0.56 -0.99 -23.60
CA ALA A 550 0.70 -1.07 -24.33
C ALA A 550 1.86 -0.49 -23.50
N TYR A 551 1.60 0.59 -22.80
CA TYR A 551 2.53 1.21 -21.85
C TYR A 551 1.79 1.51 -20.56
N PHE A 552 2.52 1.31 -19.46
CA PHE A 552 2.09 1.54 -18.11
C PHE A 552 3.37 1.63 -17.27
N ASP A 553 4.06 2.77 -17.33
CA ASP A 553 5.37 2.95 -16.70
C ASP A 553 5.66 4.42 -16.39
N ILE A 554 6.64 4.64 -15.53
CA ILE A 554 7.12 5.98 -15.19
C ILE A 554 7.59 6.69 -16.47
N PHE A 555 7.22 7.95 -16.65
CA PHE A 555 7.71 8.81 -17.71
C PHE A 555 9.17 9.17 -17.45
N VAL A 556 10.09 8.51 -18.17
CA VAL A 556 11.54 8.62 -17.98
C VAL A 556 12.23 9.22 -19.21
N ASP A 557 13.38 9.84 -18.97
CA ASP A 557 14.29 10.30 -20.03
C ASP A 557 15.16 9.14 -20.59
N ASP A 558 16.05 9.44 -21.54
CA ASP A 558 16.94 8.48 -22.17
C ASP A 558 18.02 7.91 -21.25
N GLU A 559 18.21 8.47 -20.06
CA GLU A 559 19.10 7.95 -19.02
C GLU A 559 18.35 7.16 -17.93
N GLY A 560 17.02 6.99 -18.05
CA GLY A 560 16.16 6.24 -17.13
C GLY A 560 15.79 6.98 -15.86
N TYR A 561 15.96 8.29 -15.79
CA TYR A 561 15.46 9.12 -14.68
C TYR A 561 14.12 9.74 -15.04
N PRO A 562 13.31 10.16 -14.05
CA PRO A 562 12.05 10.85 -14.34
C PRO A 562 12.25 12.03 -15.30
N ALA A 563 11.48 12.04 -16.39
CA ALA A 563 11.61 13.02 -17.47
C ALA A 563 11.10 14.42 -17.11
N ILE A 564 10.82 14.65 -15.84
CA ILE A 564 10.36 15.91 -15.28
C ILE A 564 11.38 16.50 -14.30
N LYS A 565 11.27 17.79 -14.03
CA LYS A 565 12.10 18.45 -13.00
C LYS A 565 11.79 17.89 -11.60
N PRO A 566 12.81 17.72 -10.73
CA PRO A 566 12.59 17.37 -9.33
C PRO A 566 11.81 18.49 -8.58
N PRO A 567 11.30 18.25 -7.34
CA PRO A 567 11.48 16.99 -6.63
C PRO A 567 10.58 15.89 -7.16
N TRP A 568 11.10 14.63 -7.18
CA TRP A 568 10.36 13.44 -7.61
C TRP A 568 9.65 12.70 -6.47
N GLY A 569 9.97 13.07 -5.25
CA GLY A 569 9.31 12.67 -4.02
C GLY A 569 9.38 13.77 -3.00
N THR A 570 8.34 13.89 -2.17
CA THR A 570 8.24 14.93 -1.13
C THR A 570 7.71 14.37 0.17
N LEU A 571 8.05 15.02 1.29
CA LEU A 571 7.45 14.80 2.60
C LEU A 571 6.73 16.09 3.00
N ASN A 572 5.47 15.95 3.41
CA ASN A 572 4.55 17.06 3.63
C ASN A 572 3.98 17.03 5.03
N ALA A 573 3.79 18.17 5.66
CA ALA A 573 2.94 18.34 6.85
C ALA A 573 1.74 19.21 6.48
N ILE A 574 0.55 18.68 6.70
CA ILE A 574 -0.72 19.32 6.35
C ILE A 574 -1.46 19.66 7.64
N ASP A 575 -1.75 20.93 7.87
CA ASP A 575 -2.53 21.39 9.03
C ASP A 575 -4.03 21.18 8.74
N LEU A 576 -4.60 20.11 9.32
CA LEU A 576 -6.01 19.77 9.11
C LEU A 576 -6.96 20.73 9.85
N ASN A 577 -6.47 21.49 10.83
CA ASN A 577 -7.27 22.52 11.49
C ASN A 577 -7.48 23.74 10.58
N LYS A 578 -6.43 24.12 9.83
CA LYS A 578 -6.45 25.28 8.93
C LYS A 578 -6.77 24.90 7.49
N GLY A 579 -6.52 23.66 7.10
CA GLY A 579 -6.64 23.22 5.70
C GLY A 579 -5.53 23.77 4.81
N THR A 580 -4.29 23.80 5.31
CA THR A 580 -3.12 24.34 4.59
C THR A 580 -1.93 23.40 4.71
N ILE A 581 -0.95 23.50 3.81
CA ILE A 581 0.35 22.84 3.95
C ILE A 581 1.20 23.68 4.89
N ALA A 582 1.63 23.09 6.02
CA ALA A 582 2.51 23.74 6.98
C ALA A 582 3.96 23.78 6.48
N TRP A 583 4.45 22.67 5.93
CA TRP A 583 5.73 22.58 5.26
C TRP A 583 5.76 21.43 4.25
N LYS A 584 6.63 21.56 3.24
CA LYS A 584 6.87 20.56 2.19
C LYS A 584 8.37 20.56 1.87
N ILE A 585 8.99 19.38 1.85
CA ILE A 585 10.41 19.20 1.57
C ILE A 585 10.63 18.07 0.54
N PRO A 586 11.71 18.09 -0.27
CA PRO A 586 12.13 16.93 -1.04
C PRO A 586 12.40 15.73 -0.11
N PHE A 587 12.03 14.52 -0.56
CA PHE A 587 12.18 13.30 0.22
C PHE A 587 12.80 12.17 -0.60
N GLY A 588 13.94 11.67 -0.11
CA GLY A 588 14.74 10.66 -0.81
C GLY A 588 15.76 11.25 -1.78
N GLU A 589 16.65 10.41 -2.24
CA GLU A 589 17.73 10.76 -3.16
C GLU A 589 17.97 9.62 -4.16
N TYR A 590 18.46 9.97 -5.35
CA TYR A 590 19.04 9.01 -6.28
C TYR A 590 20.55 8.95 -6.05
N PRO A 591 21.11 7.86 -5.50
CA PRO A 591 22.54 7.80 -5.11
C PRO A 591 23.51 8.11 -6.26
N LYS A 592 23.19 7.66 -7.48
CA LYS A 592 24.01 7.95 -8.68
C LYS A 592 24.03 9.43 -9.04
N LEU A 593 22.94 10.16 -8.80
CA LEU A 593 22.89 11.61 -9.04
C LEU A 593 23.55 12.37 -7.90
N THR A 594 23.35 11.93 -6.66
CA THR A 594 24.01 12.50 -5.48
C THR A 594 25.55 12.40 -5.60
N ALA A 595 26.07 11.27 -6.08
CA ALA A 595 27.50 11.10 -6.36
C ALA A 595 28.05 12.08 -7.42
N LYS A 596 27.18 12.58 -8.32
CA LYS A 596 27.51 13.62 -9.31
C LYS A 596 27.23 15.05 -8.79
N GLY A 597 26.92 15.21 -7.50
CA GLY A 597 26.65 16.51 -6.87
C GLY A 597 25.20 17.01 -7.01
N VAL A 598 24.29 16.26 -7.65
CA VAL A 598 22.87 16.61 -7.77
C VAL A 598 22.13 16.09 -6.54
N ARG A 599 21.60 17.01 -5.73
CA ARG A 599 20.93 16.71 -4.45
C ARG A 599 19.49 17.28 -4.42
N GLY A 600 18.71 16.80 -3.46
CA GLY A 600 17.33 17.25 -3.28
C GLY A 600 16.39 16.80 -4.40
N THR A 601 16.74 15.70 -5.06
CA THR A 601 15.93 15.17 -6.17
C THR A 601 14.60 14.62 -5.70
N GLY A 602 14.52 14.15 -4.46
CA GLY A 602 13.43 13.27 -4.07
C GLY A 602 13.50 11.94 -4.83
N THR A 603 12.73 10.97 -4.41
CA THR A 603 12.52 9.69 -5.11
C THR A 603 11.16 9.12 -4.76
N ASP A 604 10.71 8.13 -5.51
CA ASP A 604 9.53 7.35 -5.17
C ASP A 604 9.64 6.73 -3.77
N SER A 605 8.51 6.71 -3.07
CA SER A 605 8.40 6.27 -1.68
C SER A 605 7.06 5.62 -1.43
N TYR A 606 7.02 4.58 -0.58
CA TYR A 606 5.83 3.74 -0.43
C TYR A 606 5.36 3.56 1.01
N GLY A 607 6.24 3.18 1.93
CA GLY A 607 5.91 3.09 3.36
C GLY A 607 5.55 4.44 3.97
N GLY A 608 4.90 4.43 5.12
CA GLY A 608 4.48 5.63 5.83
C GLY A 608 5.42 6.06 6.95
N PRO A 609 5.23 7.27 7.48
CA PRO A 609 5.90 7.74 8.68
C PRO A 609 5.26 7.22 9.96
N ILE A 610 6.01 7.33 11.08
CA ILE A 610 5.46 7.37 12.43
C ILE A 610 5.78 8.72 13.06
N VAL A 611 4.90 9.21 13.93
CA VAL A 611 5.08 10.49 14.64
C VAL A 611 5.04 10.31 16.16
N THR A 612 5.92 11.01 16.87
CA THR A 612 6.00 10.95 18.32
C THR A 612 5.43 12.20 18.98
N ALA A 613 4.87 12.05 20.18
CA ALA A 613 4.35 13.18 20.96
C ALA A 613 5.41 14.26 21.22
N ASN A 614 6.68 13.87 21.38
CA ASN A 614 7.78 14.74 21.79
C ASN A 614 8.61 15.33 20.63
N GLY A 615 8.15 15.29 19.39
CA GLY A 615 8.71 16.14 18.33
C GLY A 615 9.38 15.45 17.16
N LEU A 616 9.39 14.12 17.08
CA LEU A 616 9.99 13.38 15.95
C LEU A 616 8.97 12.90 14.93
N LEU A 617 9.37 12.95 13.67
CA LEU A 617 8.75 12.25 12.54
C LEU A 617 9.78 11.28 11.96
N ILE A 618 9.49 9.97 11.96
CA ILE A 618 10.45 8.92 11.58
C ILE A 618 9.90 8.18 10.38
N ILE A 619 10.71 8.05 9.34
CA ILE A 619 10.31 7.43 8.08
C ILE A 619 11.53 6.84 7.35
N ALA A 620 11.35 5.72 6.65
CA ALA A 620 12.28 5.21 5.64
C ALA A 620 11.68 5.35 4.25
N ALA A 621 10.83 4.45 3.82
CA ALA A 621 9.93 4.50 2.66
C ALA A 621 10.57 4.66 1.26
N THR A 622 11.76 5.22 1.15
CA THR A 622 12.42 5.55 -0.12
C THR A 622 13.01 4.33 -0.83
N THR A 623 12.90 4.28 -2.16
CA THR A 623 13.23 3.09 -2.96
C THR A 623 14.73 2.90 -3.18
N TYR A 624 15.51 3.98 -3.37
CA TYR A 624 16.88 3.84 -3.89
C TYR A 624 17.99 4.19 -2.89
N ASP A 625 17.73 4.99 -1.88
CA ASP A 625 18.79 5.50 -1.00
C ASP A 625 19.00 4.70 0.30
N ASN A 626 18.22 3.65 0.52
CA ASN A 626 18.36 2.74 1.64
C ASN A 626 18.57 3.44 3.00
N THR A 627 17.77 4.45 3.30
CA THR A 627 18.01 5.31 4.47
C THR A 627 16.75 5.49 5.30
N ILE A 628 16.85 5.24 6.62
CA ILE A 628 15.84 5.69 7.60
C ILE A 628 16.22 7.06 8.12
N ARG A 629 15.22 7.91 8.34
CA ARG A 629 15.39 9.32 8.74
C ARG A 629 14.48 9.70 9.89
N ALA A 630 14.96 10.59 10.76
CA ALA A 630 14.16 11.27 11.76
C ALA A 630 14.21 12.79 11.52
N PHE A 631 13.05 13.38 11.42
CA PHE A 631 12.85 14.81 11.20
C PHE A 631 12.24 15.48 12.45
N ASP A 632 12.50 16.77 12.63
CA ASP A 632 11.70 17.61 13.49
C ASP A 632 10.30 17.74 12.89
N LYS A 633 9.27 17.29 13.60
CA LYS A 633 7.90 17.23 13.05
C LYS A 633 7.28 18.60 12.78
N GLY A 634 7.74 19.65 13.50
CA GLY A 634 7.22 21.01 13.33
C GLY A 634 7.78 21.74 12.10
N THR A 635 9.03 21.42 11.72
CA THR A 635 9.76 22.17 10.67
C THR A 635 10.18 21.35 9.46
N GLY A 636 10.12 20.02 9.53
CA GLY A 636 10.66 19.15 8.50
C GLY A 636 12.20 19.08 8.46
N LYS A 637 12.89 19.66 9.44
CA LYS A 637 14.35 19.63 9.50
C LYS A 637 14.85 18.22 9.82
N LEU A 638 15.78 17.70 8.98
CA LEU A 638 16.45 16.42 9.25
C LEU A 638 17.30 16.51 10.51
N LEU A 639 17.06 15.63 11.47
CA LEU A 639 17.78 15.54 12.74
C LEU A 639 18.77 14.37 12.78
N TRP A 640 18.40 13.25 12.15
CA TRP A 640 19.20 12.02 12.13
C TRP A 640 18.86 11.16 10.92
N SER A 641 19.83 10.38 10.47
CA SER A 641 19.65 9.35 9.46
C SER A 641 20.62 8.19 9.68
N ALA A 642 20.22 7.00 9.23
CA ALA A 642 21.06 5.80 9.21
C ALA A 642 20.85 5.02 7.93
N ALA A 643 21.93 4.39 7.45
CA ALA A 643 21.86 3.47 6.32
C ALA A 643 21.18 2.17 6.72
N LEU A 644 20.44 1.59 5.78
CA LEU A 644 19.76 0.31 5.89
C LEU A 644 20.39 -0.70 4.91
N PRO A 645 20.35 -2.01 5.18
CA PRO A 645 20.92 -3.04 4.29
C PRO A 645 20.20 -3.14 2.94
N ALA A 646 18.92 -2.76 2.90
CA ALA A 646 18.12 -2.62 1.68
C ALA A 646 17.06 -1.52 1.91
N ALA A 647 16.32 -1.13 0.87
CA ALA A 647 15.29 -0.12 1.00
C ALA A 647 14.23 -0.50 2.03
N GLY A 648 13.93 0.43 2.94
CA GLY A 648 12.93 0.27 3.99
C GLY A 648 11.55 0.70 3.50
N ASN A 649 10.99 0.03 2.51
CA ASN A 649 9.68 0.36 1.94
C ASN A 649 8.50 0.12 2.90
N ALA A 650 8.75 -0.42 4.08
CA ALA A 650 7.74 -0.63 5.12
C ALA A 650 7.52 0.62 5.99
N THR A 651 6.42 0.64 6.73
CA THR A 651 6.21 1.61 7.81
C THR A 651 6.94 1.13 9.06
N PRO A 652 7.72 1.97 9.77
CA PRO A 652 8.39 1.60 11.01
C PRO A 652 7.38 1.30 12.12
N SER A 653 7.81 0.51 13.13
CA SER A 653 7.10 0.37 14.40
C SER A 653 7.97 0.87 15.56
N THR A 654 7.36 1.32 16.64
CA THR A 654 8.09 1.72 17.85
C THR A 654 7.43 1.18 19.11
N TYR A 655 8.23 0.68 20.01
CA TYR A 655 7.78 0.00 21.21
C TYR A 655 8.78 0.19 22.36
N MET A 656 8.41 -0.22 23.56
CA MET A 656 9.29 -0.22 24.72
C MET A 656 9.32 -1.60 25.38
N VAL A 657 10.50 -2.12 25.62
CA VAL A 657 10.74 -3.38 26.35
C VAL A 657 11.81 -3.15 27.39
N ASN A 658 11.57 -3.59 28.62
CA ASN A 658 12.47 -3.43 29.75
C ASN A 658 12.92 -1.97 29.98
N GLY A 659 12.01 -1.00 29.75
CA GLY A 659 12.30 0.43 29.91
C GLY A 659 13.16 1.05 28.80
N ARG A 660 13.45 0.31 27.72
CA ARG A 660 14.20 0.79 26.56
C ARG A 660 13.30 0.89 25.34
N GLN A 661 13.29 2.07 24.69
CA GLN A 661 12.52 2.31 23.47
C GLN A 661 13.29 1.85 22.22
N TYR A 662 12.60 1.16 21.34
CA TYR A 662 13.10 0.68 20.04
C TYR A 662 12.30 1.28 18.89
N ILE A 663 12.95 1.44 17.74
CA ILE A 663 12.35 1.71 16.43
C ILE A 663 12.80 0.59 15.52
N VAL A 664 11.86 -0.17 14.96
CA VAL A 664 12.16 -1.31 14.07
C VAL A 664 11.59 -1.07 12.68
N ILE A 665 12.34 -1.50 11.66
CA ILE A 665 11.97 -1.37 10.24
C ILE A 665 12.31 -2.64 9.47
N ALA A 666 11.42 -3.05 8.56
CA ALA A 666 11.67 -4.11 7.58
C ALA A 666 12.40 -3.53 6.36
N CYS A 667 13.54 -4.12 6.00
CA CYS A 667 14.40 -3.71 4.90
C CYS A 667 14.30 -4.73 3.76
N GLY A 668 13.25 -4.61 2.93
CA GLY A 668 12.89 -5.59 1.91
C GLY A 668 13.38 -5.25 0.51
N GLY A 669 13.58 -3.97 0.18
CA GLY A 669 13.97 -3.55 -1.16
C GLY A 669 13.00 -4.01 -2.25
N GLY A 670 13.54 -4.41 -3.39
CA GLY A 670 12.86 -5.11 -4.49
C GLY A 670 11.94 -4.27 -5.38
N LYS A 671 11.47 -3.14 -4.93
CA LYS A 671 10.57 -2.25 -5.69
C LYS A 671 11.33 -1.53 -6.80
N ASN A 672 10.70 -1.38 -7.97
CA ASN A 672 11.24 -0.63 -9.13
C ASN A 672 12.69 -1.02 -9.52
N GLY A 673 13.04 -2.31 -9.40
CA GLY A 673 14.36 -2.82 -9.73
C GLY A 673 15.45 -2.56 -8.69
N ALA A 674 15.11 -2.01 -7.51
CA ALA A 674 16.05 -1.93 -6.40
C ALA A 674 16.42 -3.34 -5.89
N PRO A 675 17.62 -3.52 -5.31
CA PRO A 675 18.02 -4.81 -4.73
C PRO A 675 17.03 -5.29 -3.67
N SER A 676 16.72 -6.59 -3.69
CA SER A 676 15.88 -7.23 -2.67
C SER A 676 16.67 -7.46 -1.37
N GLY A 677 15.97 -7.42 -0.24
CA GLY A 677 16.47 -7.70 1.09
C GLY A 677 15.51 -8.54 1.92
N GLY A 678 15.98 -8.97 3.09
CA GLY A 678 15.19 -9.79 4.01
C GLY A 678 15.49 -9.50 5.48
N THR A 679 15.92 -8.28 5.81
CA THR A 679 16.45 -7.95 7.14
C THR A 679 15.52 -7.03 7.91
N TYR A 680 15.31 -7.29 9.18
CA TYR A 680 14.75 -6.35 10.15
C TYR A 680 15.88 -5.66 10.91
N VAL A 681 15.77 -4.34 11.09
CA VAL A 681 16.74 -3.53 11.83
C VAL A 681 16.03 -2.77 12.93
N ALA A 682 16.50 -2.94 14.17
CA ALA A 682 16.01 -2.19 15.32
C ALA A 682 17.06 -1.19 15.80
N PHE A 683 16.63 0.01 16.08
CA PHE A 683 17.45 1.10 16.62
C PHE A 683 16.99 1.44 18.05
N ALA A 684 17.95 1.74 18.92
CA ALA A 684 17.71 2.21 20.26
C ALA A 684 18.83 3.16 20.72
N LEU A 685 18.61 3.87 21.82
CA LEU A 685 19.68 4.61 22.48
C LEU A 685 20.69 3.62 23.08
N PRO A 686 21.98 3.97 23.15
CA PRO A 686 22.97 3.18 23.90
C PRO A 686 22.54 3.00 25.36
N GLU A 687 22.96 1.88 25.96
CA GLU A 687 22.79 1.59 27.38
C GLU A 687 23.59 2.54 28.23
#